data_865f04dd8c218f419cfde03552962a5c
#
_entry.id   865f04dd8c218f419cfde03552962a5c
#
_cell.length_a   1.000
_cell.length_b   1.000
_cell.length_c   1.000
_cell.angle_alpha   90.00
_cell.angle_beta   90.00
_cell.angle_gamma   90.00
#
_symmetry.space_group_name_H-M   'P 1'
#
loop_
_entity.id
_entity.type
_entity.pdbx_description
1 polymer ?
#
loop_
_entity_poly.entity_id
_entity_poly.type
_entity_poly.pdbx_seq_one_letter_code
_entity_poly.pdbx_strand_id
1 'polypeptide(L)'
;MGKKKGAGAGTAVLLAAVMLCCLILPAKALFTGDGSAVPYLKFPEVHRMWLEIGALFLLFGGLILMKISGRIRLALTALGVLLFCWLHVVFLPMAVTGLYLGYLLLAGRFFRTKMFRMRQWGGWPADFVLGCSFVITLFCVLSAAGIRAIPTLRLISIGLGTVLLLWYLFEQFRQEEERIPELMLQAGERLEQCSVPVRLGIVFILVMLLIQVGRINLAMDFDTMWYGVRSEYVLNGSGGIYEDPGMVSMVYVYSKGWEILTLPLCDLPSHTYLSFFHIWLMVLGIFETRRIACLSMEEDGAFLAMLLTAAIPGIINMSVSAKTDMITWFIQLIMIELFFTYVKESDRRGNRPVPLLILTAGAYLLSLTMKPTSLVFSTAVFGMMGIYLLVSGRLSVRAKLSHWLGLLFPLAALVLVWLRTYLITGMPVTSVFTSIFARIGFEMKYPFATSALPSNYEEGEPALQMLLRRLYQMLLSPEGKDMLHICMAWGSSLMLYLPVVMLLSVLGFALLKRDGRRRAGYSMRKAANLIFWPFLAVNIISLVMLYQIDGNYFMLLYTMILLSGCQFFSEFKYKKGKRVVFGCMVPLLALNLFTSSVTCWAWCAGFTPVQVVNKGYVDHEAQDKEWLVSRGNETLWMILEANPEYRVIAFGAHPYCLQFPCKVQSYKDITAPWGNVELVNTPEAFEEYMEYSKTDYIYAQANYLGEDNWAWSYGLLRELIARGSITDCIYEWGNFLGRRAETPIPAEEAAENLRIFDEQYWTYISQEKWEMMQAQAD
;
A
#
# COMPACT_ATOMS: atom_id res chain seq x y z
N MET A 1 19.51 -45.27 23.43
CA MET A 1 18.20 -44.60 23.21
C MET A 1 17.97 -43.35 24.07
N GLY A 2 18.48 -43.30 25.31
CA GLY A 2 18.25 -42.16 26.22
C GLY A 2 18.84 -40.81 25.79
N LYS A 3 20.08 -40.77 25.23
CA LYS A 3 20.72 -39.54 24.78
C LYS A 3 19.96 -38.82 23.61
N LYS A 4 19.25 -39.59 22.73
CA LYS A 4 18.46 -39.01 21.64
C LYS A 4 17.14 -38.38 22.07
N LYS A 5 16.54 -38.89 23.20
CA LYS A 5 15.32 -38.31 23.75
C LYS A 5 15.59 -36.96 24.44
N GLY A 6 16.71 -36.85 25.17
CA GLY A 6 17.11 -35.61 25.85
C GLY A 6 17.42 -34.47 24.87
N ALA A 7 18.14 -34.72 23.76
CA ALA A 7 18.47 -33.71 22.76
C ALA A 7 17.22 -33.13 22.04
N GLY A 8 16.17 -33.93 21.87
CA GLY A 8 14.91 -33.44 21.30
C GLY A 8 14.10 -32.57 22.27
N ALA A 9 14.13 -32.88 23.56
CA ALA A 9 13.52 -32.05 24.61
C ALA A 9 14.19 -30.68 24.72
N GLY A 10 15.54 -30.64 24.75
CA GLY A 10 16.30 -29.38 24.74
C GLY A 10 15.97 -28.47 23.55
N THR A 11 15.83 -29.04 22.34
CA THR A 11 15.40 -28.25 21.15
C THR A 11 14.00 -27.67 21.33
N ALA A 12 13.04 -28.43 21.87
CA ALA A 12 11.68 -27.96 22.10
C ALA A 12 11.62 -26.85 23.15
N VAL A 13 12.40 -26.97 24.25
CA VAL A 13 12.51 -25.96 25.31
C VAL A 13 13.10 -24.65 24.73
N LEU A 14 14.15 -24.74 23.93
CA LEU A 14 14.77 -23.56 23.30
C LEU A 14 13.78 -22.85 22.36
N LEU A 15 13.06 -23.59 21.53
CA LEU A 15 12.03 -23.01 20.63
C LEU A 15 10.90 -22.35 21.43
N ALA A 16 10.47 -22.96 22.55
CA ALA A 16 9.47 -22.36 23.44
C ALA A 16 10.00 -21.09 24.11
N ALA A 17 11.26 -21.05 24.53
CA ALA A 17 11.86 -19.85 25.09
C ALA A 17 11.94 -18.70 24.06
N VAL A 18 12.36 -18.99 22.83
CA VAL A 18 12.37 -18.01 21.72
C VAL A 18 10.95 -17.51 21.44
N MET A 19 9.97 -18.40 21.37
CA MET A 19 8.55 -18.05 21.17
C MET A 19 8.05 -17.14 22.30
N LEU A 20 8.40 -17.45 23.57
CA LEU A 20 7.99 -16.61 24.70
C LEU A 20 8.60 -15.20 24.61
N CYS A 21 9.87 -15.07 24.22
CA CYS A 21 10.49 -13.75 23.97
C CYS A 21 9.74 -13.02 22.84
N CYS A 22 9.47 -13.70 21.72
CA CYS A 22 8.74 -13.16 20.59
C CYS A 22 7.27 -12.82 20.89
N LEU A 23 6.70 -13.34 21.96
CA LEU A 23 5.35 -13.05 22.44
C LEU A 23 5.34 -11.92 23.48
N ILE A 24 6.19 -12.01 24.49
CA ILE A 24 6.17 -11.12 25.66
C ILE A 24 6.63 -9.71 25.30
N LEU A 25 7.69 -9.55 24.49
CA LEU A 25 8.21 -8.24 24.14
C LEU A 25 7.20 -7.40 23.33
N PRO A 26 6.59 -7.91 22.24
CA PRO A 26 5.55 -7.16 21.54
C PRO A 26 4.29 -6.96 22.38
N ALA A 27 3.89 -7.94 23.18
CA ALA A 27 2.75 -7.77 24.07
C ALA A 27 3.01 -6.65 25.10
N LYS A 28 4.24 -6.58 25.67
CA LYS A 28 4.61 -5.48 26.54
C LYS A 28 4.44 -4.13 25.83
N ALA A 29 5.00 -3.98 24.62
CA ALA A 29 4.86 -2.75 23.84
C ALA A 29 3.41 -2.37 23.60
N LEU A 30 2.57 -3.34 23.18
CA LEU A 30 1.14 -3.12 22.91
C LEU A 30 0.33 -2.73 24.16
N PHE A 31 0.71 -3.18 25.34
CA PHE A 31 -0.08 -2.95 26.56
C PHE A 31 0.49 -1.91 27.52
N THR A 32 1.78 -1.53 27.41
CA THR A 32 2.43 -0.64 28.37
C THR A 32 3.17 0.54 27.75
N GLY A 33 3.34 0.60 26.42
CA GLY A 33 4.03 1.66 25.71
C GLY A 33 3.18 2.91 25.51
N ASP A 34 3.79 4.01 25.05
CA ASP A 34 3.13 5.29 24.78
C ASP A 34 2.06 5.17 23.69
N GLY A 35 2.22 4.25 22.74
CA GLY A 35 1.24 3.88 21.72
C GLY A 35 0.40 2.68 22.08
N SER A 36 0.12 2.43 23.38
CA SER A 36 -0.53 1.21 23.83
C SER A 36 -1.96 1.04 23.29
N ALA A 37 -2.36 -0.21 23.05
CA ALA A 37 -3.71 -0.57 22.62
C ALA A 37 -4.76 -0.47 23.76
N VAL A 38 -4.33 -0.30 25.02
CA VAL A 38 -5.19 -0.32 26.20
C VAL A 38 -6.33 0.70 26.16
N PRO A 39 -6.12 1.97 25.74
CA PRO A 39 -7.21 2.93 25.62
C PRO A 39 -8.32 2.44 24.65
N TYR A 40 -7.93 1.82 23.55
CA TYR A 40 -8.87 1.34 22.52
C TYR A 40 -9.72 0.16 23.02
N LEU A 41 -9.18 -0.68 23.93
CA LEU A 41 -9.92 -1.81 24.49
C LEU A 41 -11.13 -1.39 25.34
N LYS A 42 -11.22 -0.12 25.73
CA LYS A 42 -12.36 0.42 26.50
C LYS A 42 -13.55 0.76 25.63
N PHE A 43 -13.39 0.87 24.31
CA PHE A 43 -14.47 1.27 23.42
C PHE A 43 -15.47 0.13 23.19
N PRO A 44 -16.78 0.39 23.28
CA PRO A 44 -17.83 -0.62 23.02
C PRO A 44 -17.71 -1.22 21.61
N GLU A 45 -17.24 -0.45 20.65
CA GLU A 45 -17.03 -0.85 19.26
C GLU A 45 -16.02 -1.98 19.17
N VAL A 46 -14.94 -1.92 19.93
CA VAL A 46 -13.90 -2.96 19.98
C VAL A 46 -14.45 -4.25 20.58
N HIS A 47 -15.31 -4.14 21.61
CA HIS A 47 -15.96 -5.33 22.17
C HIS A 47 -16.89 -5.99 21.15
N ARG A 48 -17.70 -5.22 20.43
CA ARG A 48 -18.57 -5.71 19.35
C ARG A 48 -17.75 -6.38 18.23
N MET A 49 -16.64 -5.75 17.82
CA MET A 49 -15.71 -6.33 16.86
C MET A 49 -15.21 -7.71 17.31
N TRP A 50 -14.78 -7.89 18.57
CA TRP A 50 -14.34 -9.20 19.07
C TRP A 50 -15.44 -10.24 19.06
N LEU A 51 -16.67 -9.86 19.37
CA LEU A 51 -17.83 -10.75 19.27
C LEU A 51 -18.06 -11.17 17.82
N GLU A 52 -17.95 -10.25 16.87
CA GLU A 52 -18.11 -10.54 15.44
C GLU A 52 -16.98 -11.44 14.91
N ILE A 53 -15.72 -11.16 15.26
CA ILE A 53 -14.59 -12.05 14.92
C ILE A 53 -14.81 -13.45 15.47
N GLY A 54 -15.23 -13.57 16.72
CA GLY A 54 -15.58 -14.85 17.34
C GLY A 54 -16.71 -15.57 16.59
N ALA A 55 -17.77 -14.86 16.22
CA ALA A 55 -18.87 -15.40 15.42
C ALA A 55 -18.41 -15.88 14.05
N LEU A 56 -17.52 -15.16 13.37
CA LEU A 56 -16.94 -15.57 12.08
C LEU A 56 -16.11 -16.85 12.23
N PHE A 57 -15.28 -16.97 13.27
CA PHE A 57 -14.53 -18.20 13.55
C PHE A 57 -15.46 -19.38 13.83
N LEU A 58 -16.55 -19.19 14.60
CA LEU A 58 -17.54 -20.22 14.88
C LEU A 58 -18.31 -20.63 13.61
N LEU A 59 -18.78 -19.65 12.83
CA LEU A 59 -19.51 -19.90 11.58
C LEU A 59 -18.66 -20.67 10.58
N PHE A 60 -17.53 -20.09 10.17
CA PHE A 60 -16.70 -20.70 9.14
C PHE A 60 -15.95 -21.93 9.64
N GLY A 61 -15.56 -21.95 10.92
CA GLY A 61 -14.98 -23.14 11.57
C GLY A 61 -15.99 -24.29 11.63
N GLY A 62 -17.24 -24.00 11.99
CA GLY A 62 -18.33 -24.94 11.93
C GLY A 62 -18.56 -25.50 10.53
N LEU A 63 -18.75 -24.61 9.54
CA LEU A 63 -18.96 -24.98 8.14
C LEU A 63 -17.81 -25.85 7.58
N ILE A 64 -16.55 -25.50 7.88
CA ILE A 64 -15.38 -26.23 7.35
C ILE A 64 -15.23 -27.62 7.97
N LEU A 65 -15.72 -27.83 9.22
CA LEU A 65 -15.63 -29.07 9.93
C LEU A 65 -16.87 -29.95 9.79
N MET A 66 -18.01 -29.41 9.37
CA MET A 66 -19.24 -30.17 9.13
C MET A 66 -19.03 -31.30 8.11
N LYS A 67 -19.73 -32.42 8.32
CA LYS A 67 -19.74 -33.55 7.37
C LYS A 67 -20.76 -33.33 6.26
N ILE A 68 -20.48 -32.33 5.39
CA ILE A 68 -21.26 -31.99 4.20
C ILE A 68 -20.37 -32.08 2.98
N SER A 69 -20.96 -32.22 1.78
CA SER A 69 -20.17 -32.27 0.54
C SER A 69 -19.36 -30.99 0.35
N GLY A 70 -18.19 -31.10 -0.24
CA GLY A 70 -17.29 -29.96 -0.50
C GLY A 70 -17.94 -28.86 -1.32
N ARG A 71 -18.87 -29.21 -2.24
CA ARG A 71 -19.65 -28.23 -3.02
C ARG A 71 -20.58 -27.40 -2.14
N ILE A 72 -21.35 -28.04 -1.28
CA ILE A 72 -22.29 -27.36 -0.36
C ILE A 72 -21.47 -26.48 0.61
N ARG A 73 -20.37 -27.01 1.14
CA ARG A 73 -19.47 -26.26 2.02
C ARG A 73 -18.92 -25.01 1.35
N LEU A 74 -18.44 -25.12 0.11
CA LEU A 74 -17.91 -23.97 -0.65
C LEU A 74 -19.04 -22.95 -0.93
N ALA A 75 -20.22 -23.41 -1.32
CA ALA A 75 -21.38 -22.55 -1.58
C ALA A 75 -21.83 -21.80 -0.32
N LEU A 76 -21.92 -22.49 0.83
CA LEU A 76 -22.28 -21.87 2.11
C LEU A 76 -21.20 -20.89 2.60
N THR A 77 -19.93 -21.21 2.39
CA THR A 77 -18.83 -20.29 2.71
C THR A 77 -18.89 -19.03 1.83
N ALA A 78 -19.11 -19.19 0.53
CA ALA A 78 -19.29 -18.06 -0.38
C ALA A 78 -20.51 -17.22 0.00
N LEU A 79 -21.65 -17.86 0.30
CA LEU A 79 -22.86 -17.15 0.76
C LEU A 79 -22.58 -16.38 2.06
N GLY A 80 -21.85 -16.96 3.01
CA GLY A 80 -21.46 -16.29 4.26
C GLY A 80 -20.59 -15.06 4.01
N VAL A 81 -19.64 -15.15 3.08
CA VAL A 81 -18.80 -14.02 2.67
C VAL A 81 -19.64 -12.92 1.99
N LEU A 82 -20.54 -13.30 1.07
CA LEU A 82 -21.42 -12.34 0.39
C LEU A 82 -22.36 -11.64 1.38
N LEU A 83 -22.93 -12.39 2.33
CA LEU A 83 -23.76 -11.83 3.39
C LEU A 83 -22.97 -10.86 4.28
N PHE A 84 -21.74 -11.22 4.66
CA PHE A 84 -20.85 -10.34 5.39
C PHE A 84 -20.57 -9.04 4.62
N CYS A 85 -20.21 -9.14 3.34
CA CYS A 85 -19.97 -7.97 2.50
C CYS A 85 -21.23 -7.10 2.35
N TRP A 86 -22.41 -7.72 2.28
CA TRP A 86 -23.68 -7.00 2.21
C TRP A 86 -23.98 -6.27 3.54
N LEU A 87 -23.78 -6.94 4.67
CA LEU A 87 -23.97 -6.36 6.00
C LEU A 87 -23.03 -5.18 6.29
N HIS A 88 -21.81 -5.23 5.77
CA HIS A 88 -20.82 -4.16 5.89
C HIS A 88 -20.86 -3.11 4.74
N VAL A 89 -21.89 -3.17 3.89
CA VAL A 89 -22.13 -2.22 2.76
C VAL A 89 -20.95 -2.18 1.77
N VAL A 90 -20.21 -3.27 1.64
CA VAL A 90 -19.06 -3.39 0.72
C VAL A 90 -19.31 -4.34 -0.46
N PHE A 91 -20.53 -4.82 -0.63
CA PHE A 91 -20.86 -5.76 -1.71
C PHE A 91 -20.66 -5.13 -3.10
N LEU A 92 -21.16 -3.91 -3.33
CA LEU A 92 -20.98 -3.20 -4.60
C LEU A 92 -19.51 -2.83 -4.86
N PRO A 93 -18.75 -2.24 -3.92
CA PRO A 93 -17.32 -2.07 -4.06
C PRO A 93 -16.59 -3.37 -4.43
N MET A 94 -16.89 -4.47 -3.75
CA MET A 94 -16.33 -5.79 -4.06
C MET A 94 -16.62 -6.22 -5.50
N ALA A 95 -17.88 -6.11 -5.94
CA ALA A 95 -18.29 -6.55 -7.28
C ALA A 95 -17.68 -5.68 -8.38
N VAL A 96 -17.76 -4.35 -8.26
CA VAL A 96 -17.25 -3.40 -9.26
C VAL A 96 -15.74 -3.54 -9.42
N THR A 97 -14.99 -3.58 -8.31
CA THR A 97 -13.53 -3.73 -8.36
C THR A 97 -13.11 -5.12 -8.84
N GLY A 98 -13.90 -6.16 -8.53
CA GLY A 98 -13.71 -7.51 -9.06
C GLY A 98 -13.91 -7.57 -10.59
N LEU A 99 -14.93 -6.89 -11.12
CA LEU A 99 -15.14 -6.76 -12.57
C LEU A 99 -14.00 -5.97 -13.22
N TYR A 100 -13.55 -4.88 -12.59
CA TYR A 100 -12.40 -4.11 -13.09
C TYR A 100 -11.11 -4.93 -13.12
N LEU A 101 -10.82 -5.70 -12.06
CA LEU A 101 -9.71 -6.65 -12.06
C LEU A 101 -9.86 -7.70 -13.17
N GLY A 102 -11.08 -8.22 -13.37
CA GLY A 102 -11.40 -9.13 -14.48
C GLY A 102 -11.08 -8.51 -15.84
N TYR A 103 -11.42 -7.25 -16.05
CA TYR A 103 -11.06 -6.50 -17.26
C TYR A 103 -9.54 -6.45 -17.47
N LEU A 104 -8.76 -6.10 -16.43
CA LEU A 104 -7.31 -6.06 -16.50
C LEU A 104 -6.72 -7.42 -16.89
N LEU A 105 -7.18 -8.50 -16.25
CA LEU A 105 -6.72 -9.86 -16.55
C LEU A 105 -7.09 -10.30 -17.96
N LEU A 106 -8.29 -9.99 -18.45
CA LEU A 106 -8.73 -10.33 -19.79
C LEU A 106 -7.96 -9.55 -20.87
N ALA A 107 -7.69 -8.27 -20.66
CA ALA A 107 -6.85 -7.46 -21.53
C ALA A 107 -5.44 -8.05 -21.65
N GLY A 108 -4.81 -8.34 -20.52
CA GLY A 108 -3.49 -8.97 -20.52
C GLY A 108 -3.49 -10.34 -21.17
N ARG A 109 -4.49 -11.19 -20.90
CA ARG A 109 -4.64 -12.51 -21.55
C ARG A 109 -4.77 -12.38 -23.07
N PHE A 110 -5.56 -11.42 -23.54
CA PHE A 110 -5.69 -11.16 -24.98
C PHE A 110 -4.32 -10.83 -25.60
N PHE A 111 -3.61 -9.85 -25.05
CA PHE A 111 -2.28 -9.48 -25.56
C PHE A 111 -1.29 -10.62 -25.47
N ARG A 112 -1.18 -11.28 -24.32
CA ARG A 112 -0.25 -12.40 -24.12
C ARG A 112 -0.50 -13.54 -25.11
N THR A 113 -1.76 -13.92 -25.29
CA THR A 113 -2.09 -15.13 -26.07
C THR A 113 -2.22 -14.87 -27.57
N LYS A 114 -2.81 -13.74 -27.99
CA LYS A 114 -3.10 -13.45 -29.41
C LYS A 114 -2.01 -12.61 -30.07
N MET A 115 -1.60 -11.50 -29.44
CA MET A 115 -0.61 -10.61 -30.05
C MET A 115 0.82 -11.07 -29.83
N PHE A 116 1.19 -11.39 -28.59
CA PHE A 116 2.57 -11.74 -28.26
C PHE A 116 2.87 -13.24 -28.39
N ARG A 117 1.85 -14.06 -28.61
CA ARG A 117 1.95 -15.51 -28.83
C ARG A 117 2.68 -16.27 -27.72
N MET A 118 2.48 -15.84 -26.46
CA MET A 118 3.07 -16.42 -25.26
C MET A 118 2.08 -17.30 -24.47
N ARG A 119 1.12 -17.96 -25.13
CA ARG A 119 0.01 -18.70 -24.48
C ARG A 119 0.47 -19.67 -23.38
N GLN A 120 1.63 -20.32 -23.57
CA GLN A 120 2.15 -21.34 -22.64
C GLN A 120 2.87 -20.74 -21.42
N TRP A 121 3.11 -19.43 -21.37
CA TRP A 121 4.02 -18.80 -20.42
C TRP A 121 3.31 -17.76 -19.53
N GLY A 122 3.68 -17.75 -18.24
CA GLY A 122 3.33 -16.71 -17.29
C GLY A 122 1.93 -16.82 -16.67
N GLY A 123 0.93 -17.37 -17.37
CA GLY A 123 -0.43 -17.51 -16.84
C GLY A 123 -1.06 -16.16 -16.44
N TRP A 124 -1.97 -16.18 -15.46
CA TRP A 124 -2.69 -15.01 -14.99
C TRP A 124 -1.79 -13.91 -14.34
N PRO A 125 -0.62 -14.22 -13.70
CA PRO A 125 0.27 -13.16 -13.22
C PRO A 125 0.83 -12.30 -14.36
N ALA A 126 1.22 -12.94 -15.47
CA ALA A 126 1.63 -12.21 -16.66
C ALA A 126 0.47 -11.44 -17.30
N ASP A 127 -0.76 -11.97 -17.24
CA ASP A 127 -1.96 -11.29 -17.71
C ASP A 127 -2.19 -10.00 -16.90
N PHE A 128 -2.02 -10.05 -15.59
CA PHE A 128 -2.13 -8.87 -14.73
C PHE A 128 -1.11 -7.79 -15.13
N VAL A 129 0.17 -8.15 -15.27
CA VAL A 129 1.23 -7.20 -15.65
C VAL A 129 0.94 -6.53 -16.99
N LEU A 130 0.60 -7.32 -18.01
CA LEU A 130 0.33 -6.80 -19.35
C LEU A 130 -0.95 -5.97 -19.40
N GLY A 131 -1.99 -6.37 -18.67
CA GLY A 131 -3.25 -5.65 -18.60
C GLY A 131 -3.11 -4.30 -17.90
N CYS A 132 -2.46 -4.25 -16.75
CA CYS A 132 -2.17 -3.00 -16.05
C CYS A 132 -1.33 -2.05 -16.91
N SER A 133 -0.25 -2.57 -17.51
CA SER A 133 0.62 -1.78 -18.38
C SER A 133 -0.13 -1.21 -19.61
N PHE A 134 -1.00 -2.02 -20.22
CA PHE A 134 -1.85 -1.59 -21.33
C PHE A 134 -2.79 -0.46 -20.90
N VAL A 135 -3.49 -0.62 -19.76
CA VAL A 135 -4.49 0.36 -19.30
C VAL A 135 -3.82 1.67 -18.90
N ILE A 136 -2.68 1.65 -18.21
CA ILE A 136 -1.90 2.85 -17.90
C ILE A 136 -1.49 3.55 -19.21
N THR A 137 -0.94 2.81 -20.17
CA THR A 137 -0.57 3.35 -21.49
C THR A 137 -1.77 3.97 -22.20
N LEU A 138 -2.92 3.26 -22.21
CA LEU A 138 -4.15 3.72 -22.83
C LEU A 138 -4.63 5.04 -22.22
N PHE A 139 -4.70 5.15 -20.91
CA PHE A 139 -5.19 6.36 -20.24
C PHE A 139 -4.24 7.54 -20.42
N CYS A 140 -2.93 7.32 -20.39
CA CYS A 140 -1.95 8.34 -20.72
C CYS A 140 -2.12 8.87 -22.16
N VAL A 141 -2.30 7.98 -23.14
CA VAL A 141 -2.50 8.36 -24.55
C VAL A 141 -3.84 9.06 -24.74
N LEU A 142 -4.92 8.57 -24.15
CA LEU A 142 -6.25 9.20 -24.22
C LEU A 142 -6.22 10.60 -23.59
N SER A 143 -5.58 10.76 -22.43
CA SER A 143 -5.43 12.06 -21.78
C SER A 143 -4.65 13.06 -22.65
N ALA A 144 -3.55 12.61 -23.27
CA ALA A 144 -2.78 13.43 -24.22
C ALA A 144 -3.60 13.81 -25.46
N ALA A 145 -4.55 12.96 -25.87
CA ALA A 145 -5.50 13.23 -26.97
C ALA A 145 -6.71 14.08 -26.54
N GLY A 146 -6.77 14.56 -25.29
CA GLY A 146 -7.88 15.37 -24.77
C GLY A 146 -9.08 14.57 -24.24
N ILE A 147 -9.01 13.23 -24.25
CA ILE A 147 -10.05 12.34 -23.67
C ILE A 147 -9.64 12.01 -22.23
N ARG A 148 -10.11 12.79 -21.27
CA ARG A 148 -9.61 12.78 -19.89
C ARG A 148 -10.69 12.65 -18.81
N ALA A 149 -11.96 12.92 -19.12
CA ALA A 149 -13.03 12.82 -18.13
C ALA A 149 -13.19 11.41 -17.57
N ILE A 150 -13.19 11.27 -16.25
CA ILE A 150 -13.29 9.96 -15.55
C ILE A 150 -14.50 9.13 -16.01
N PRO A 151 -15.72 9.69 -16.15
CA PRO A 151 -16.85 8.94 -16.68
C PRO A 151 -16.58 8.37 -18.07
N THR A 152 -15.89 9.11 -18.94
CA THR A 152 -15.51 8.63 -20.28
C THR A 152 -14.50 7.49 -20.22
N LEU A 153 -13.46 7.61 -19.38
CA LEU A 153 -12.48 6.52 -19.17
C LEU A 153 -13.15 5.27 -18.59
N ARG A 154 -14.14 5.46 -17.72
CA ARG A 154 -14.95 4.37 -17.17
C ARG A 154 -15.78 3.68 -18.26
N LEU A 155 -16.46 4.43 -19.12
CA LEU A 155 -17.23 3.88 -20.24
C LEU A 155 -16.34 3.12 -21.23
N ILE A 156 -15.15 3.65 -21.55
CA ILE A 156 -14.16 2.97 -22.38
C ILE A 156 -13.74 1.65 -21.75
N SER A 157 -13.46 1.64 -20.44
CA SER A 157 -13.09 0.43 -19.71
C SER A 157 -14.21 -0.61 -19.71
N ILE A 158 -15.46 -0.21 -19.53
CA ILE A 158 -16.64 -1.10 -19.60
C ILE A 158 -16.79 -1.65 -21.02
N GLY A 159 -16.70 -0.80 -22.04
CA GLY A 159 -16.82 -1.22 -23.45
C GLY A 159 -15.74 -2.22 -23.84
N LEU A 160 -14.48 -1.90 -23.57
CA LEU A 160 -13.36 -2.82 -23.83
C LEU A 160 -13.47 -4.10 -23.01
N GLY A 161 -13.84 -4.00 -21.73
CA GLY A 161 -14.05 -5.15 -20.86
C GLY A 161 -15.14 -6.08 -21.38
N THR A 162 -16.25 -5.53 -21.88
CA THR A 162 -17.34 -6.31 -22.48
C THR A 162 -16.87 -7.03 -23.75
N VAL A 163 -16.19 -6.34 -24.65
CA VAL A 163 -15.64 -6.95 -25.88
C VAL A 163 -14.67 -8.08 -25.55
N LEU A 164 -13.77 -7.87 -24.59
CA LEU A 164 -12.81 -8.88 -24.16
C LEU A 164 -13.49 -10.07 -23.46
N LEU A 165 -14.54 -9.83 -22.70
CA LEU A 165 -15.33 -10.90 -22.08
C LEU A 165 -16.04 -11.74 -23.14
N LEU A 166 -16.69 -11.11 -24.15
CA LEU A 166 -17.33 -11.82 -25.25
C LEU A 166 -16.32 -12.62 -26.06
N TRP A 167 -15.15 -12.04 -26.36
CA TRP A 167 -14.03 -12.77 -26.97
C TRP A 167 -13.61 -13.99 -26.15
N TYR A 168 -13.43 -13.81 -24.82
CA TYR A 168 -13.04 -14.90 -23.94
C TYR A 168 -14.07 -16.03 -23.90
N LEU A 169 -15.35 -15.68 -23.77
CA LEU A 169 -16.45 -16.67 -23.80
C LEU A 169 -16.49 -17.43 -25.14
N PHE A 170 -16.32 -16.73 -26.27
CA PHE A 170 -16.25 -17.36 -27.58
C PHE A 170 -15.07 -18.35 -27.68
N GLU A 171 -13.90 -17.99 -27.17
CA GLU A 171 -12.74 -18.89 -27.12
C GLU A 171 -13.00 -20.12 -26.25
N GLN A 172 -13.64 -19.94 -25.09
CA GLN A 172 -14.02 -21.05 -24.19
C GLN A 172 -14.99 -22.02 -24.85
N PHE A 173 -16.01 -21.51 -25.56
CA PHE A 173 -16.95 -22.34 -26.31
C PHE A 173 -16.26 -23.16 -27.39
N ARG A 174 -15.22 -22.62 -28.02
CA ARG A 174 -14.51 -23.26 -29.12
C ARG A 174 -13.50 -24.31 -28.67
N GLN A 175 -12.98 -24.21 -27.43
CA GLN A 175 -11.83 -25.04 -26.99
C GLN A 175 -12.21 -26.14 -26.01
N GLU A 176 -13.48 -26.30 -25.62
CA GLU A 176 -13.94 -27.27 -24.59
C GLU A 176 -13.10 -27.26 -23.31
N GLU A 177 -12.51 -26.07 -22.96
CA GLU A 177 -11.72 -25.92 -21.73
C GLU A 177 -12.60 -26.11 -20.48
N GLU A 178 -11.99 -26.59 -19.38
CA GLU A 178 -12.66 -26.86 -18.10
C GLU A 178 -13.59 -25.70 -17.69
N ARG A 179 -14.87 -26.02 -17.47
CA ARG A 179 -15.88 -25.04 -17.11
C ARG A 179 -15.69 -24.60 -15.64
N ILE A 180 -16.04 -23.34 -15.33
CA ILE A 180 -16.01 -22.83 -13.95
C ILE A 180 -16.65 -23.78 -12.93
N PRO A 181 -17.79 -24.47 -13.22
CA PRO A 181 -18.34 -25.47 -12.31
C PRO A 181 -17.40 -26.65 -12.00
N GLU A 182 -16.54 -27.06 -12.93
CA GLU A 182 -15.59 -28.14 -12.73
C GLU A 182 -14.43 -27.69 -11.82
N LEU A 183 -13.96 -26.46 -11.95
CA LEU A 183 -12.96 -25.88 -11.04
C LEU A 183 -13.50 -25.76 -9.62
N MET A 184 -14.75 -25.34 -9.45
CA MET A 184 -15.40 -25.28 -8.14
C MET A 184 -15.57 -26.68 -7.53
N LEU A 185 -15.90 -27.69 -8.35
CA LEU A 185 -15.98 -29.08 -7.94
C LEU A 185 -14.63 -29.57 -7.41
N GLN A 186 -13.58 -29.40 -8.19
CA GLN A 186 -12.22 -29.79 -7.80
C GLN A 186 -11.75 -29.06 -6.53
N ALA A 187 -12.07 -27.78 -6.37
CA ALA A 187 -11.77 -27.04 -5.14
C ALA A 187 -12.48 -27.62 -3.92
N GLY A 188 -13.75 -27.97 -4.04
CA GLY A 188 -14.53 -28.62 -2.99
C GLY A 188 -13.95 -29.99 -2.58
N GLU A 189 -13.61 -30.83 -3.57
CA GLU A 189 -12.99 -32.16 -3.33
C GLU A 189 -11.61 -32.03 -2.67
N ARG A 190 -10.78 -31.11 -3.12
CA ARG A 190 -9.47 -30.82 -2.50
C ARG A 190 -9.62 -30.40 -1.04
N LEU A 191 -10.61 -29.56 -0.74
CA LEU A 191 -10.90 -29.12 0.63
C LEU A 191 -11.30 -30.31 1.53
N GLU A 192 -12.02 -31.29 1.01
CA GLU A 192 -12.36 -32.52 1.74
C GLU A 192 -11.15 -33.39 2.07
N GLN A 193 -10.16 -33.41 1.20
CA GLN A 193 -8.93 -34.16 1.40
C GLN A 193 -7.95 -33.49 2.36
N CYS A 194 -8.14 -32.20 2.68
CA CYS A 194 -7.28 -31.47 3.59
C CYS A 194 -7.40 -31.97 5.04
N SER A 195 -6.28 -31.99 5.76
CA SER A 195 -6.26 -32.28 7.20
C SER A 195 -6.96 -31.16 8.00
N VAL A 196 -7.46 -31.49 9.20
CA VAL A 196 -8.14 -30.51 10.07
C VAL A 196 -7.30 -29.25 10.34
N PRO A 197 -5.99 -29.32 10.65
CA PRO A 197 -5.18 -28.12 10.83
C PRO A 197 -5.14 -27.21 9.59
N VAL A 198 -5.08 -27.80 8.37
CA VAL A 198 -5.10 -27.04 7.12
C VAL A 198 -6.45 -26.36 6.94
N ARG A 199 -7.57 -27.05 7.21
CA ARG A 199 -8.91 -26.47 7.13
C ARG A 199 -9.08 -25.28 8.10
N LEU A 200 -8.62 -25.42 9.34
CA LEU A 200 -8.65 -24.34 10.34
C LEU A 200 -7.74 -23.15 9.93
N GLY A 201 -6.59 -23.43 9.30
CA GLY A 201 -5.75 -22.39 8.74
C GLY A 201 -6.42 -21.62 7.58
N ILE A 202 -7.23 -22.30 6.76
CA ILE A 202 -8.05 -21.64 5.72
C ILE A 202 -9.08 -20.70 6.37
N VAL A 203 -9.73 -21.15 7.46
CA VAL A 203 -10.65 -20.30 8.23
C VAL A 203 -9.92 -19.08 8.78
N PHE A 204 -8.73 -19.26 9.33
CA PHE A 204 -7.91 -18.15 9.83
C PHE A 204 -7.60 -17.12 8.73
N ILE A 205 -7.15 -17.58 7.54
CA ILE A 205 -6.90 -16.70 6.38
C ILE A 205 -8.17 -15.95 6.00
N LEU A 206 -9.30 -16.64 5.91
CA LEU A 206 -10.58 -16.04 5.56
C LEU A 206 -11.00 -14.98 6.59
N VAL A 207 -10.90 -15.26 7.88
CA VAL A 207 -11.25 -14.31 8.93
C VAL A 207 -10.32 -13.09 8.91
N MET A 208 -9.01 -13.29 8.71
CA MET A 208 -8.06 -12.16 8.55
C MET A 208 -8.44 -11.25 7.38
N LEU A 209 -8.85 -11.82 6.25
CA LEU A 209 -9.35 -11.05 5.11
C LEU A 209 -10.66 -10.33 5.42
N LEU A 210 -11.61 -11.00 6.11
CA LEU A 210 -12.88 -10.39 6.47
C LEU A 210 -12.72 -9.25 7.50
N ILE A 211 -11.73 -9.33 8.40
CA ILE A 211 -11.36 -8.20 9.27
C ILE A 211 -11.02 -6.98 8.41
N GLN A 212 -10.23 -7.14 7.36
CA GLN A 212 -9.88 -6.02 6.47
C GLN A 212 -11.12 -5.52 5.71
N VAL A 213 -11.91 -6.42 5.16
CA VAL A 213 -13.15 -6.09 4.43
C VAL A 213 -14.14 -5.33 5.32
N GLY A 214 -14.32 -5.75 6.57
CA GLY A 214 -15.32 -5.14 7.49
C GLY A 214 -15.00 -3.71 7.89
N ARG A 215 -13.72 -3.31 7.87
CA ARG A 215 -13.31 -1.97 8.29
C ARG A 215 -12.97 -1.02 7.15
N ILE A 216 -13.05 -1.46 5.91
CA ILE A 216 -12.59 -0.68 4.76
C ILE A 216 -13.39 0.61 4.54
N ASN A 217 -14.64 0.66 4.99
CA ASN A 217 -15.48 1.84 4.91
C ASN A 217 -15.02 2.99 5.82
N LEU A 218 -14.27 2.68 6.89
CA LEU A 218 -13.79 3.67 7.86
C LEU A 218 -12.27 3.72 7.95
N ALA A 219 -11.60 2.77 7.32
CA ALA A 219 -10.16 2.64 7.42
C ALA A 219 -9.45 3.57 6.43
N MET A 220 -9.47 4.85 6.70
CA MET A 220 -8.62 5.81 6.01
C MET A 220 -7.39 6.12 6.85
N ASP A 221 -6.24 5.62 6.44
CA ASP A 221 -4.97 6.01 7.04
C ASP A 221 -4.55 7.41 6.56
N PHE A 222 -3.55 7.97 7.23
CA PHE A 222 -3.03 9.31 6.97
C PHE A 222 -2.65 9.52 5.48
N ASP A 223 -1.90 8.61 4.89
CA ASP A 223 -1.45 8.74 3.50
C ASP A 223 -2.60 8.52 2.50
N THR A 224 -3.57 7.66 2.84
CA THR A 224 -4.77 7.47 2.03
C THR A 224 -5.57 8.76 1.95
N MET A 225 -5.79 9.46 3.06
CA MET A 225 -6.45 10.77 3.08
C MET A 225 -5.61 11.85 2.39
N TRP A 226 -4.28 11.80 2.57
CA TRP A 226 -3.39 12.81 2.03
C TRP A 226 -3.34 12.80 0.49
N TYR A 227 -3.08 11.62 -0.11
CA TYR A 227 -2.90 11.53 -1.57
C TYR A 227 -3.56 10.30 -2.21
N GLY A 228 -3.89 9.27 -1.45
CA GLY A 228 -4.35 7.99 -1.99
C GLY A 228 -5.71 8.05 -2.69
N VAL A 229 -6.67 8.79 -2.10
CA VAL A 229 -8.05 8.90 -2.60
C VAL A 229 -8.32 10.22 -3.34
N ARG A 230 -7.27 10.96 -3.71
CA ARG A 230 -7.39 12.28 -4.34
C ARG A 230 -6.90 12.31 -5.78
N SER A 231 -6.88 11.16 -6.44
CA SER A 231 -6.33 11.02 -7.80
C SER A 231 -7.11 11.85 -8.82
N GLU A 232 -8.41 12.00 -8.66
CA GLU A 232 -9.26 12.82 -9.54
C GLU A 232 -8.88 14.30 -9.51
N TYR A 233 -8.45 14.82 -8.39
CA TYR A 233 -8.06 16.23 -8.26
C TYR A 233 -6.62 16.48 -8.73
N VAL A 234 -5.74 15.48 -8.59
CA VAL A 234 -4.31 15.59 -8.90
C VAL A 234 -4.01 15.24 -10.37
N LEU A 235 -4.72 14.26 -10.93
CA LEU A 235 -4.39 13.70 -12.26
C LEU A 235 -5.41 14.05 -13.34
N ASN A 236 -6.60 14.46 -13.00
CA ASN A 236 -7.71 14.56 -13.95
C ASN A 236 -8.40 15.93 -13.95
N GLY A 237 -7.67 16.97 -13.62
CA GLY A 237 -8.14 18.33 -13.78
C GLY A 237 -8.33 18.72 -15.26
N SER A 238 -8.57 20.00 -15.54
CA SER A 238 -8.85 20.51 -16.88
C SER A 238 -7.77 20.14 -17.91
N GLY A 239 -6.51 20.01 -17.50
CA GLY A 239 -5.36 19.58 -18.32
C GLY A 239 -5.13 18.07 -18.40
N GLY A 240 -5.83 17.28 -17.59
CA GLY A 240 -5.67 15.83 -17.51
C GLY A 240 -4.40 15.36 -16.79
N ILE A 241 -3.95 14.14 -17.11
CA ILE A 241 -2.81 13.48 -16.41
C ILE A 241 -1.51 14.32 -16.47
N TYR A 242 -1.30 15.07 -17.54
CA TYR A 242 -0.08 15.84 -17.78
C TYR A 242 -0.17 17.30 -17.32
N GLU A 243 -1.30 17.69 -16.74
CA GLU A 243 -1.44 19.02 -16.14
C GLU A 243 -0.56 19.13 -14.89
N ASP A 244 0.04 20.29 -14.71
CA ASP A 244 0.67 20.65 -13.45
C ASP A 244 -0.43 20.93 -12.41
N PRO A 245 -0.50 20.14 -11.32
CA PRO A 245 -1.51 20.33 -10.30
C PRO A 245 -1.32 21.63 -9.50
N GLY A 246 -0.18 22.33 -9.66
CA GLY A 246 0.18 23.50 -8.86
C GLY A 246 0.46 23.17 -7.40
N MET A 247 0.84 21.94 -7.09
CA MET A 247 1.12 21.46 -5.74
C MET A 247 2.59 21.10 -5.61
N VAL A 248 3.25 21.64 -4.58
CA VAL A 248 4.70 21.53 -4.43
C VAL A 248 5.17 20.23 -3.79
N SER A 249 4.31 19.54 -3.03
CA SER A 249 4.73 18.30 -2.38
C SER A 249 5.04 17.20 -3.41
N MET A 250 6.17 16.52 -3.21
CA MET A 250 6.61 15.42 -4.08
C MET A 250 5.61 14.29 -4.18
N VAL A 251 4.73 14.11 -3.18
CA VAL A 251 3.69 13.06 -3.21
C VAL A 251 2.66 13.25 -4.33
N TYR A 252 2.48 14.46 -4.85
CA TYR A 252 1.55 14.75 -5.94
C TYR A 252 2.20 14.58 -7.33
N VAL A 253 3.52 14.53 -7.40
CA VAL A 253 4.25 14.58 -8.68
C VAL A 253 5.15 13.38 -8.96
N TYR A 254 5.41 12.50 -8.01
CA TYR A 254 6.17 11.27 -8.26
C TYR A 254 5.40 10.29 -9.18
N SER A 255 5.99 9.12 -9.46
CA SER A 255 5.38 8.09 -10.33
C SER A 255 3.96 7.74 -9.89
N LYS A 256 2.99 7.97 -10.77
CA LYS A 256 1.54 7.88 -10.52
C LYS A 256 0.84 6.72 -11.23
N GLY A 257 1.57 5.61 -11.47
CA GLY A 257 1.03 4.47 -12.20
C GLY A 257 -0.20 3.83 -11.55
N TRP A 258 -0.23 3.75 -10.23
CA TRP A 258 -1.39 3.25 -9.47
C TRP A 258 -2.60 4.16 -9.65
N GLU A 259 -2.42 5.44 -9.42
CA GLU A 259 -3.48 6.43 -9.49
C GLU A 259 -4.05 6.53 -10.91
N ILE A 260 -3.19 6.50 -11.95
CA ILE A 260 -3.63 6.45 -13.35
C ILE A 260 -4.41 5.18 -13.64
N LEU A 261 -3.93 4.02 -13.17
CA LEU A 261 -4.62 2.74 -13.35
C LEU A 261 -6.02 2.75 -12.77
N THR A 262 -6.23 3.41 -11.64
CA THR A 262 -7.47 3.37 -10.87
C THR A 262 -8.41 4.54 -11.11
N LEU A 263 -8.12 5.44 -12.06
CA LEU A 263 -9.02 6.55 -12.42
C LEU A 263 -10.48 6.14 -12.64
N PRO A 264 -10.81 5.00 -13.31
CA PRO A 264 -12.21 4.59 -13.44
C PRO A 264 -12.93 4.25 -12.13
N LEU A 265 -12.19 4.04 -11.03
CA LEU A 265 -12.73 3.76 -9.69
C LEU A 265 -12.82 5.01 -8.82
N CYS A 266 -12.23 6.12 -9.25
CA CYS A 266 -12.41 7.43 -8.63
C CYS A 266 -13.78 8.03 -8.99
N ASP A 267 -14.20 9.11 -8.33
CA ASP A 267 -15.47 9.78 -8.60
C ASP A 267 -16.66 8.81 -8.50
N LEU A 268 -16.61 7.86 -7.58
CA LEU A 268 -17.70 6.98 -7.17
C LEU A 268 -18.19 7.44 -5.78
N PRO A 269 -19.41 7.07 -5.37
CA PRO A 269 -20.02 7.59 -4.14
C PRO A 269 -19.22 7.36 -2.86
N SER A 270 -18.19 6.51 -2.89
CA SER A 270 -17.35 6.21 -1.73
C SER A 270 -15.93 5.84 -2.16
N HIS A 271 -14.93 6.29 -1.42
CA HIS A 271 -13.53 5.88 -1.56
C HIS A 271 -13.32 4.36 -1.35
N THR A 272 -14.31 3.67 -0.78
CA THR A 272 -14.30 2.22 -0.60
C THR A 272 -14.13 1.46 -1.91
N TYR A 273 -14.64 2.00 -3.04
CA TYR A 273 -14.43 1.39 -4.36
C TYR A 273 -12.96 1.35 -4.75
N LEU A 274 -12.21 2.43 -4.47
CA LEU A 274 -10.78 2.48 -4.73
C LEU A 274 -10.01 1.54 -3.78
N SER A 275 -10.28 1.63 -2.49
CA SER A 275 -9.60 0.84 -1.47
C SER A 275 -9.87 -0.66 -1.58
N PHE A 276 -11.10 -1.07 -2.00
CA PHE A 276 -11.44 -2.49 -2.15
C PHE A 276 -10.63 -3.21 -3.23
N PHE A 277 -10.09 -2.48 -4.21
CA PHE A 277 -9.20 -3.07 -5.20
C PHE A 277 -7.94 -3.69 -4.54
N HIS A 278 -7.43 -3.09 -3.46
CA HIS A 278 -6.31 -3.63 -2.70
C HIS A 278 -6.65 -4.93 -1.94
N ILE A 279 -7.90 -5.11 -1.52
CA ILE A 279 -8.36 -6.40 -0.96
C ILE A 279 -8.18 -7.51 -2.00
N TRP A 280 -8.57 -7.26 -3.27
CA TRP A 280 -8.36 -8.23 -4.34
C TRP A 280 -6.88 -8.50 -4.59
N LEU A 281 -6.02 -7.46 -4.56
CA LEU A 281 -4.57 -7.64 -4.70
C LEU A 281 -4.00 -8.47 -3.54
N MET A 282 -4.50 -8.28 -2.32
CA MET A 282 -4.11 -9.10 -1.16
C MET A 282 -4.51 -10.57 -1.34
N VAL A 283 -5.74 -10.83 -1.78
CA VAL A 283 -6.20 -12.19 -2.08
C VAL A 283 -5.29 -12.83 -3.14
N LEU A 284 -5.04 -12.13 -4.25
CA LEU A 284 -4.14 -12.63 -5.31
C LEU A 284 -2.71 -12.79 -4.81
N GLY A 285 -2.21 -11.91 -3.95
CA GLY A 285 -0.88 -11.97 -3.36
C GLY A 285 -0.68 -13.19 -2.45
N ILE A 286 -1.70 -13.56 -1.67
CA ILE A 286 -1.69 -14.81 -0.89
C ILE A 286 -1.57 -16.02 -1.83
N PHE A 287 -2.34 -16.06 -2.91
CA PHE A 287 -2.25 -17.14 -3.90
C PHE A 287 -0.90 -17.13 -4.63
N GLU A 288 -0.36 -15.96 -4.94
CA GLU A 288 0.93 -15.83 -5.61
C GLU A 288 2.07 -16.30 -4.72
N THR A 289 2.05 -15.97 -3.43
CA THR A 289 3.00 -16.49 -2.44
C THR A 289 2.98 -18.02 -2.41
N ARG A 290 1.78 -18.64 -2.47
CA ARG A 290 1.67 -20.09 -2.60
C ARG A 290 2.27 -20.61 -3.90
N ARG A 291 2.04 -19.93 -5.03
CA ARG A 291 2.61 -20.33 -6.33
C ARG A 291 4.13 -20.33 -6.28
N ILE A 292 4.75 -19.27 -5.74
CA ILE A 292 6.19 -19.20 -5.53
C ILE A 292 6.66 -20.37 -4.65
N ALA A 293 5.98 -20.62 -3.54
CA ALA A 293 6.32 -21.70 -2.62
C ALA A 293 6.23 -23.08 -3.30
N CYS A 294 5.19 -23.35 -4.09
CA CYS A 294 5.02 -24.61 -4.84
C CYS A 294 6.12 -24.87 -5.91
N LEU A 295 6.93 -23.88 -6.25
CA LEU A 295 8.07 -24.11 -7.14
C LEU A 295 9.15 -24.98 -6.48
N SER A 296 9.29 -24.92 -5.15
CA SER A 296 10.39 -25.55 -4.41
C SER A 296 10.01 -26.29 -3.13
N MET A 297 8.77 -26.14 -2.64
CA MET A 297 8.30 -26.70 -1.36
C MET A 297 7.25 -27.78 -1.56
N GLU A 298 7.08 -28.60 -0.52
CA GLU A 298 5.92 -29.49 -0.41
C GLU A 298 4.67 -28.70 -0.01
N GLU A 299 3.49 -29.30 -0.16
CA GLU A 299 2.19 -28.66 0.06
C GLU A 299 2.04 -28.07 1.46
N ASP A 300 2.61 -28.71 2.50
CA ASP A 300 2.58 -28.17 3.88
C ASP A 300 3.37 -26.87 4.03
N GLY A 301 4.52 -26.76 3.36
CA GLY A 301 5.30 -25.51 3.33
C GLY A 301 4.63 -24.41 2.52
N ALA A 302 4.04 -24.78 1.38
CA ALA A 302 3.32 -23.81 0.55
C ALA A 302 2.04 -23.29 1.24
N PHE A 303 1.32 -24.14 1.95
CA PHE A 303 0.18 -23.72 2.75
C PHE A 303 0.59 -22.83 3.92
N LEU A 304 1.68 -23.16 4.61
CA LEU A 304 2.22 -22.33 5.68
C LEU A 304 2.61 -20.93 5.15
N ALA A 305 3.17 -20.84 3.94
CA ALA A 305 3.49 -19.57 3.32
C ALA A 305 2.24 -18.69 3.10
N MET A 306 1.13 -19.26 2.62
CA MET A 306 -0.16 -18.57 2.53
C MET A 306 -0.65 -18.07 3.88
N LEU A 307 -0.63 -18.95 4.89
CA LEU A 307 -1.10 -18.64 6.24
C LEU A 307 -0.32 -17.47 6.85
N LEU A 308 1.01 -17.53 6.75
CA LEU A 308 1.87 -16.48 7.29
C LEU A 308 1.72 -15.16 6.53
N THR A 309 1.58 -15.19 5.21
CA THR A 309 1.33 -13.98 4.41
C THR A 309 0.05 -13.26 4.85
N ALA A 310 -1.02 -14.01 5.11
CA ALA A 310 -2.27 -13.45 5.62
C ALA A 310 -2.20 -13.02 7.09
N ALA A 311 -1.19 -13.46 7.84
CA ALA A 311 -1.08 -13.21 9.27
C ALA A 311 -0.14 -12.06 9.64
N ILE A 312 0.74 -11.60 8.73
CA ILE A 312 1.69 -10.52 9.02
C ILE A 312 0.97 -9.16 8.95
N PRO A 313 0.88 -8.39 10.06
CA PRO A 313 0.19 -7.09 10.06
C PRO A 313 0.71 -6.16 8.98
N GLY A 314 2.02 -6.01 8.81
CA GLY A 314 2.66 -5.17 7.78
C GLY A 314 2.43 -5.62 6.33
N ILE A 315 1.71 -6.72 6.10
CA ILE A 315 1.25 -7.15 4.78
C ILE A 315 -0.27 -7.02 4.69
N ILE A 316 -1.01 -7.68 5.61
CA ILE A 316 -2.46 -7.75 5.51
C ILE A 316 -3.13 -6.39 5.71
N ASN A 317 -2.62 -5.55 6.62
CA ASN A 317 -3.21 -4.25 6.90
C ASN A 317 -3.04 -3.25 5.74
N MET A 318 -2.04 -3.44 4.87
CA MET A 318 -1.89 -2.60 3.67
C MET A 318 -3.04 -2.78 2.67
N SER A 319 -3.86 -3.82 2.81
CA SER A 319 -5.00 -4.05 1.93
C SER A 319 -6.18 -3.11 2.17
N VAL A 320 -6.20 -2.34 3.26
CA VAL A 320 -7.24 -1.31 3.52
C VAL A 320 -6.78 0.10 3.15
N SER A 321 -5.53 0.26 2.73
CA SER A 321 -4.92 1.53 2.40
C SER A 321 -4.93 1.76 0.88
N ALA A 322 -5.37 2.92 0.41
CA ALA A 322 -5.31 3.30 -1.01
C ALA A 322 -3.92 3.82 -1.41
N LYS A 323 -2.86 3.12 -0.97
CA LYS A 323 -1.46 3.45 -1.26
C LYS A 323 -0.89 2.54 -2.35
N THR A 324 0.22 2.98 -2.92
CA THR A 324 0.96 2.24 -3.97
C THR A 324 1.66 0.96 -3.46
N ASP A 325 1.71 0.73 -2.13
CA ASP A 325 2.50 -0.35 -1.53
C ASP A 325 1.99 -1.74 -1.89
N MET A 326 0.67 -1.97 -1.78
CA MET A 326 0.07 -3.27 -2.04
C MET A 326 0.26 -3.72 -3.49
N ILE A 327 0.02 -2.83 -4.46
CA ILE A 327 0.21 -3.17 -5.88
C ILE A 327 1.69 -3.36 -6.22
N THR A 328 2.57 -2.55 -5.65
CA THR A 328 4.02 -2.67 -5.82
C THR A 328 4.51 -4.03 -5.33
N TRP A 329 4.13 -4.40 -4.09
CA TRP A 329 4.45 -5.70 -3.52
C TRP A 329 3.93 -6.86 -4.38
N PHE A 330 2.69 -6.77 -4.85
CA PHE A 330 2.10 -7.81 -5.69
C PHE A 330 2.84 -7.98 -7.03
N ILE A 331 3.19 -6.88 -7.71
CA ILE A 331 3.99 -6.93 -8.95
C ILE A 331 5.39 -7.51 -8.69
N GLN A 332 6.01 -7.18 -7.56
CA GLN A 332 7.29 -7.76 -7.16
C GLN A 332 7.20 -9.27 -6.93
N LEU A 333 6.11 -9.78 -6.35
CA LEU A 333 5.87 -11.22 -6.24
C LEU A 333 5.75 -11.88 -7.61
N ILE A 334 5.01 -11.28 -8.54
CA ILE A 334 4.90 -11.76 -9.92
C ILE A 334 6.27 -11.81 -10.60
N MET A 335 7.07 -10.76 -10.44
CA MET A 335 8.45 -10.73 -10.98
C MET A 335 9.29 -11.90 -10.46
N ILE A 336 9.21 -12.20 -9.18
CA ILE A 336 9.91 -13.31 -8.52
C ILE A 336 9.39 -14.66 -9.03
N GLU A 337 8.08 -14.84 -9.11
CA GLU A 337 7.45 -16.09 -9.60
C GLU A 337 7.88 -16.40 -11.02
N LEU A 338 7.78 -15.44 -11.94
CA LEU A 338 8.15 -15.60 -13.34
C LEU A 338 9.63 -15.97 -13.51
N PHE A 339 10.50 -15.31 -12.73
CA PHE A 339 11.93 -15.61 -12.74
C PHE A 339 12.23 -17.02 -12.21
N PHE A 340 11.68 -17.42 -11.07
CA PHE A 340 11.91 -18.75 -10.53
C PHE A 340 11.28 -19.85 -11.40
N THR A 341 10.16 -19.57 -12.06
CA THR A 341 9.58 -20.45 -13.07
C THR A 341 10.54 -20.62 -14.25
N TYR A 342 11.19 -19.55 -14.71
CA TYR A 342 12.25 -19.63 -15.73
C TYR A 342 13.40 -20.51 -15.29
N VAL A 343 13.91 -20.34 -14.06
CA VAL A 343 15.01 -21.16 -13.53
C VAL A 343 14.63 -22.63 -13.50
N LYS A 344 13.42 -22.94 -12.97
CA LYS A 344 12.90 -24.31 -12.88
C LYS A 344 12.72 -24.98 -14.23
N GLU A 345 12.11 -24.28 -15.18
CA GLU A 345 11.88 -24.81 -16.53
C GLU A 345 13.19 -24.99 -17.34
N SER A 346 14.14 -24.08 -17.12
CA SER A 346 15.49 -24.21 -17.72
C SER A 346 16.24 -25.46 -17.22
N ASP A 347 16.09 -25.80 -15.93
CA ASP A 347 16.66 -27.03 -15.37
C ASP A 347 15.98 -28.29 -15.92
N ARG A 348 14.64 -28.24 -16.06
CA ARG A 348 13.84 -29.41 -16.41
C ARG A 348 13.93 -29.78 -17.89
N ARG A 349 13.94 -28.78 -18.76
CA ARG A 349 13.82 -29.01 -20.23
C ARG A 349 15.12 -28.83 -21.00
N GLY A 350 16.17 -28.31 -20.36
CA GLY A 350 17.40 -27.90 -21.07
C GLY A 350 17.19 -26.77 -22.08
N ASN A 351 15.92 -26.29 -22.22
CA ASN A 351 15.54 -25.20 -23.10
C ASN A 351 15.25 -23.95 -22.26
N ARG A 352 15.65 -22.80 -22.76
CA ARG A 352 15.54 -21.50 -22.07
C ARG A 352 14.27 -20.76 -22.48
N PRO A 353 13.21 -20.75 -21.66
CA PRO A 353 11.92 -20.10 -22.01
C PRO A 353 12.02 -18.58 -21.91
N VAL A 354 12.71 -17.94 -22.88
CA VAL A 354 12.94 -16.48 -22.93
C VAL A 354 11.67 -15.65 -22.73
N PRO A 355 10.46 -16.08 -23.17
CA PRO A 355 9.24 -15.35 -22.86
C PRO A 355 9.02 -15.08 -21.36
N LEU A 356 9.43 -15.98 -20.46
CA LEU A 356 9.35 -15.73 -19.01
C LEU A 356 10.28 -14.62 -18.56
N LEU A 357 11.48 -14.49 -19.14
CA LEU A 357 12.39 -13.37 -18.84
C LEU A 357 11.84 -12.05 -19.34
N ILE A 358 11.22 -12.05 -20.51
CA ILE A 358 10.55 -10.86 -21.08
C ILE A 358 9.42 -10.42 -20.14
N LEU A 359 8.60 -11.34 -19.68
CA LEU A 359 7.52 -11.06 -18.74
C LEU A 359 8.05 -10.62 -17.35
N THR A 360 9.15 -11.18 -16.88
CA THR A 360 9.87 -10.75 -15.68
C THR A 360 10.33 -9.29 -15.81
N ALA A 361 10.94 -8.95 -16.94
CA ALA A 361 11.35 -7.58 -17.26
C ALA A 361 10.13 -6.65 -17.36
N GLY A 362 9.02 -7.11 -17.95
CA GLY A 362 7.76 -6.37 -17.98
C GLY A 362 7.21 -6.06 -16.58
N ALA A 363 7.25 -7.03 -15.66
CA ALA A 363 6.85 -6.83 -14.27
C ALA A 363 7.79 -5.83 -13.55
N TYR A 364 9.10 -5.92 -13.80
CA TYR A 364 10.06 -4.93 -13.29
C TYR A 364 9.73 -3.51 -13.77
N LEU A 365 9.57 -3.31 -15.09
CA LEU A 365 9.25 -2.00 -15.66
C LEU A 365 7.93 -1.45 -15.10
N LEU A 366 6.90 -2.28 -14.99
CA LEU A 366 5.62 -1.87 -14.39
C LEU A 366 5.79 -1.47 -12.92
N SER A 367 6.62 -2.17 -12.12
CA SER A 367 6.86 -1.82 -10.73
C SER A 367 7.44 -0.41 -10.56
N LEU A 368 8.26 0.04 -11.51
CA LEU A 368 8.86 1.38 -11.49
C LEU A 368 7.85 2.51 -11.75
N THR A 369 6.68 2.20 -12.30
CA THR A 369 5.62 3.18 -12.49
C THR A 369 4.81 3.43 -11.21
N MET A 370 4.86 2.52 -10.23
CA MET A 370 3.98 2.55 -9.07
C MET A 370 4.48 3.44 -7.94
N LYS A 371 5.75 3.32 -7.57
CA LYS A 371 6.34 4.01 -6.42
C LYS A 371 7.82 4.35 -6.65
N PRO A 372 8.31 5.53 -6.25
CA PRO A 372 9.73 5.87 -6.41
C PRO A 372 10.69 4.88 -5.73
N THR A 373 10.33 4.37 -4.55
CA THR A 373 11.16 3.38 -3.82
C THR A 373 11.32 2.06 -4.56
N SER A 374 10.45 1.76 -5.55
CA SER A 374 10.62 0.60 -6.43
C SER A 374 11.91 0.69 -7.26
N LEU A 375 12.38 1.91 -7.55
CA LEU A 375 13.67 2.09 -8.22
C LEU A 375 14.85 1.55 -7.39
N VAL A 376 14.72 1.52 -6.06
CA VAL A 376 15.71 0.89 -5.16
C VAL A 376 15.45 -0.61 -5.03
N PHE A 377 14.28 -0.97 -4.53
CA PHE A 377 14.01 -2.36 -4.10
C PHE A 377 13.78 -3.32 -5.27
N SER A 378 12.99 -2.93 -6.26
CA SER A 378 12.76 -3.79 -7.45
C SER A 378 14.02 -3.89 -8.31
N THR A 379 14.81 -2.80 -8.44
CA THR A 379 16.06 -2.83 -9.20
C THR A 379 17.11 -3.71 -8.51
N ALA A 380 17.20 -3.68 -7.17
CA ALA A 380 18.08 -4.58 -6.45
C ALA A 380 17.75 -6.05 -6.74
N VAL A 381 16.49 -6.44 -6.66
CA VAL A 381 16.05 -7.82 -6.95
C VAL A 381 16.28 -8.18 -8.42
N PHE A 382 15.85 -7.34 -9.35
CA PHE A 382 15.97 -7.58 -10.79
C PHE A 382 17.45 -7.62 -11.24
N GLY A 383 18.28 -6.72 -10.72
CA GLY A 383 19.73 -6.71 -10.95
C GLY A 383 20.41 -8.01 -10.50
N MET A 384 20.05 -8.51 -9.31
CA MET A 384 20.57 -9.79 -8.83
C MET A 384 20.07 -10.99 -9.64
N MET A 385 18.85 -10.95 -10.18
CA MET A 385 18.36 -11.92 -11.15
C MET A 385 19.23 -11.90 -12.42
N GLY A 386 19.56 -10.72 -12.93
CA GLY A 386 20.47 -10.54 -14.07
C GLY A 386 21.86 -11.11 -13.80
N ILE A 387 22.45 -10.79 -12.65
CA ILE A 387 23.76 -11.32 -12.22
C ILE A 387 23.71 -12.86 -12.13
N TYR A 388 22.65 -13.44 -11.56
CA TYR A 388 22.48 -14.89 -11.54
C TYR A 388 22.47 -15.49 -12.93
N LEU A 389 21.75 -14.90 -13.89
CA LEU A 389 21.68 -15.39 -15.27
C LEU A 389 23.04 -15.34 -15.96
N LEU A 390 23.81 -14.29 -15.74
CA LEU A 390 25.16 -14.13 -16.28
C LEU A 390 26.12 -15.17 -15.69
N VAL A 391 26.22 -15.25 -14.36
CA VAL A 391 27.13 -16.16 -13.65
C VAL A 391 26.80 -17.63 -13.90
N SER A 392 25.51 -17.97 -14.04
CA SER A 392 25.07 -19.33 -14.32
C SER A 392 25.13 -19.71 -15.80
N GLY A 393 25.51 -18.78 -16.70
CA GLY A 393 25.48 -18.97 -18.15
C GLY A 393 24.08 -19.23 -18.70
N ARG A 394 23.03 -18.82 -18.00
CA ARG A 394 21.62 -19.08 -18.36
C ARG A 394 20.97 -17.94 -19.13
N LEU A 395 21.64 -16.81 -19.27
CA LEU A 395 21.11 -15.71 -20.05
C LEU A 395 20.91 -16.16 -21.52
N SER A 396 19.70 -15.91 -22.01
CA SER A 396 19.37 -16.15 -23.43
C SER A 396 18.47 -14.99 -23.89
N VAL A 397 18.78 -14.49 -25.08
CA VAL A 397 17.98 -13.43 -25.73
C VAL A 397 17.29 -13.93 -27.00
N ARG A 398 17.47 -15.22 -27.33
CA ARG A 398 16.87 -15.79 -28.55
C ARG A 398 15.38 -16.04 -28.36
N ALA A 399 14.57 -15.11 -28.86
CA ALA A 399 13.11 -15.21 -28.87
C ALA A 399 12.55 -14.69 -30.19
N LYS A 400 11.28 -15.01 -30.47
CA LYS A 400 10.57 -14.46 -31.62
C LYS A 400 10.31 -12.96 -31.37
N LEU A 401 10.27 -12.15 -32.43
CA LEU A 401 9.94 -10.72 -32.32
C LEU A 401 8.61 -10.50 -31.62
N SER A 402 7.59 -11.35 -31.88
CA SER A 402 6.30 -11.28 -31.19
C SER A 402 6.42 -11.40 -29.68
N HIS A 403 7.39 -12.14 -29.13
CA HIS A 403 7.61 -12.24 -27.70
C HIS A 403 8.19 -10.93 -27.13
N TRP A 404 9.16 -10.31 -27.85
CA TRP A 404 9.75 -9.02 -27.46
C TRP A 404 8.73 -7.89 -27.42
N LEU A 405 7.69 -7.95 -28.28
CA LEU A 405 6.56 -7.02 -28.21
C LEU A 405 5.82 -7.09 -26.87
N GLY A 406 6.01 -8.14 -26.07
CA GLY A 406 5.52 -8.20 -24.68
C GLY A 406 6.08 -7.12 -23.75
N LEU A 407 7.17 -6.44 -24.10
CA LEU A 407 7.69 -5.27 -23.39
C LEU A 407 7.05 -3.95 -23.85
N LEU A 408 6.28 -3.93 -24.94
CA LEU A 408 5.73 -2.71 -25.53
C LEU A 408 4.96 -1.88 -24.50
N PHE A 409 3.94 -2.46 -23.87
CA PHE A 409 3.11 -1.75 -22.90
C PHE A 409 3.83 -1.44 -21.59
N PRO A 410 4.60 -2.37 -20.95
CA PRO A 410 5.38 -2.03 -19.77
C PRO A 410 6.37 -0.89 -19.97
N LEU A 411 7.05 -0.85 -21.12
CA LEU A 411 7.98 0.22 -21.45
C LEU A 411 7.23 1.53 -21.75
N ALA A 412 6.15 1.47 -22.52
CA ALA A 412 5.32 2.64 -22.82
C ALA A 412 4.73 3.24 -21.54
N ALA A 413 4.18 2.41 -20.65
CA ALA A 413 3.67 2.87 -19.36
C ALA A 413 4.76 3.58 -18.54
N LEU A 414 5.97 2.98 -18.45
CA LEU A 414 7.10 3.58 -17.73
C LEU A 414 7.46 4.96 -18.33
N VAL A 415 7.66 5.01 -19.64
CA VAL A 415 8.07 6.25 -20.32
C VAL A 415 7.00 7.33 -20.14
N LEU A 416 5.73 7.02 -20.30
CA LEU A 416 4.63 7.99 -20.20
C LEU A 416 4.43 8.49 -18.76
N VAL A 417 4.55 7.63 -17.75
CA VAL A 417 4.47 8.03 -16.34
C VAL A 417 5.68 8.89 -15.94
N TRP A 418 6.89 8.52 -16.37
CA TRP A 418 8.09 9.31 -16.08
C TRP A 418 8.11 10.62 -16.86
N LEU A 419 7.56 10.64 -18.07
CA LEU A 419 7.37 11.87 -18.86
C LEU A 419 6.49 12.88 -18.11
N ARG A 420 5.39 12.42 -17.47
CA ARG A 420 4.56 13.30 -16.62
C ARG A 420 5.40 13.94 -15.51
N THR A 421 6.12 13.11 -14.75
CA THR A 421 6.96 13.61 -13.65
C THR A 421 8.00 14.61 -14.16
N TYR A 422 8.65 14.31 -15.29
CA TYR A 422 9.63 15.19 -15.92
C TYR A 422 9.01 16.53 -16.39
N LEU A 423 7.86 16.50 -17.03
CA LEU A 423 7.19 17.72 -17.52
C LEU A 423 6.87 18.68 -16.37
N ILE A 424 6.44 18.14 -15.22
CA ILE A 424 6.08 18.94 -14.05
C ILE A 424 7.33 19.37 -13.27
N THR A 425 8.24 18.46 -12.95
CA THR A 425 9.33 18.70 -11.99
C THR A 425 10.70 18.95 -12.61
N GLY A 426 10.89 18.68 -13.90
CA GLY A 426 12.20 18.65 -14.55
C GLY A 426 13.01 17.36 -14.30
N MET A 427 12.54 16.48 -13.40
CA MET A 427 13.16 15.19 -13.08
C MET A 427 12.29 14.03 -13.56
N PRO A 428 12.85 12.99 -14.18
CA PRO A 428 12.05 11.82 -14.59
C PRO A 428 11.53 11.01 -13.40
N VAL A 429 12.25 11.04 -12.28
CA VAL A 429 11.86 10.44 -11.00
C VAL A 429 12.19 11.42 -9.88
N THR A 430 11.27 11.61 -8.95
CA THR A 430 11.43 12.48 -7.77
C THR A 430 11.61 11.67 -6.51
N SER A 431 12.19 12.32 -5.48
CA SER A 431 12.48 11.82 -4.13
C SER A 431 13.53 10.69 -4.03
N VAL A 432 13.91 10.04 -5.15
CA VAL A 432 14.91 8.97 -5.16
C VAL A 432 15.92 9.22 -6.27
N PHE A 433 17.20 9.14 -5.95
CA PHE A 433 18.32 9.33 -6.90
C PHE A 433 18.35 10.65 -7.65
N THR A 434 17.73 11.71 -7.13
CA THR A 434 17.72 13.05 -7.74
C THR A 434 19.13 13.57 -8.04
N SER A 435 20.10 13.33 -7.15
CA SER A 435 21.51 13.67 -7.37
C SER A 435 22.15 12.91 -8.54
N ILE A 436 21.71 11.71 -8.86
CA ILE A 436 22.20 10.94 -10.02
C ILE A 436 21.64 11.55 -11.30
N PHE A 437 20.34 11.84 -11.31
CA PHE A 437 19.68 12.49 -12.45
C PHE A 437 20.26 13.89 -12.71
N ALA A 438 20.56 14.66 -11.67
CA ALA A 438 21.21 15.96 -11.80
C ALA A 438 22.60 15.85 -12.47
N ARG A 439 23.41 14.84 -12.13
CA ARG A 439 24.72 14.60 -12.76
C ARG A 439 24.66 14.29 -14.26
N ILE A 440 23.53 13.79 -14.74
CA ILE A 440 23.33 13.49 -16.17
C ILE A 440 22.54 14.59 -16.90
N GLY A 441 22.35 15.76 -16.26
CA GLY A 441 21.84 16.96 -16.90
C GLY A 441 20.35 17.25 -16.69
N PHE A 442 19.67 16.57 -15.75
CA PHE A 442 18.32 16.95 -15.34
C PHE A 442 18.37 18.00 -14.24
N GLU A 443 17.48 19.00 -14.29
CA GLU A 443 17.39 20.05 -13.29
C GLU A 443 15.98 20.11 -12.72
N MET A 444 15.89 20.29 -11.39
CA MET A 444 14.62 20.48 -10.71
C MET A 444 14.07 21.87 -11.05
N LYS A 445 12.81 21.93 -11.45
CA LYS A 445 12.11 23.19 -11.75
C LYS A 445 11.53 23.82 -10.49
N TYR A 446 11.38 25.15 -10.53
CA TYR A 446 10.54 25.85 -9.57
C TYR A 446 9.11 25.28 -9.60
N PRO A 447 8.41 25.11 -8.49
CA PRO A 447 8.77 25.48 -7.11
C PRO A 447 9.42 24.35 -6.30
N PHE A 448 9.82 23.25 -6.91
CA PHE A 448 10.31 22.07 -6.19
C PHE A 448 11.72 22.29 -5.63
N ALA A 449 11.95 21.83 -4.41
CA ALA A 449 13.24 21.92 -3.77
C ALA A 449 14.26 20.94 -4.35
N THR A 450 15.52 21.38 -4.43
CA THR A 450 16.66 20.53 -4.81
C THR A 450 17.38 19.92 -3.61
N SER A 451 17.08 20.37 -2.40
CA SER A 451 17.74 19.94 -1.17
C SER A 451 17.53 18.46 -0.89
N ALA A 452 18.54 17.81 -0.35
CA ALA A 452 18.41 16.48 0.18
C ALA A 452 17.44 16.51 1.38
N LEU A 453 16.67 15.42 1.57
CA LEU A 453 15.89 15.24 2.77
C LEU A 453 16.78 15.36 4.01
N PRO A 454 16.31 16.00 5.10
CA PRO A 454 17.07 16.11 6.32
C PRO A 454 17.46 14.73 6.84
N SER A 455 18.59 14.67 7.54
CA SER A 455 19.07 13.43 8.16
C SER A 455 18.07 12.94 9.21
N ASN A 456 17.90 11.63 9.31
CA ASN A 456 17.13 10.98 10.37
C ASN A 456 17.88 10.83 11.69
N TYR A 457 19.11 11.29 11.71
CA TYR A 457 19.89 11.20 12.93
C TYR A 457 19.36 12.25 13.91
N GLU A 458 18.93 11.82 15.10
CA GLU A 458 19.02 12.70 16.26
C GLU A 458 20.46 13.14 16.33
N GLU A 459 20.72 14.42 16.48
CA GLU A 459 22.10 14.93 16.54
C GLU A 459 22.89 14.10 17.55
N GLY A 460 23.91 13.36 17.08
CA GLY A 460 24.79 12.52 17.89
C GLY A 460 24.40 11.04 18.05
N GLU A 461 23.28 10.54 17.49
CA GLU A 461 22.97 9.11 17.57
C GLU A 461 23.86 8.30 16.60
N PRO A 462 24.64 7.30 17.09
CA PRO A 462 25.43 6.45 16.22
C PRO A 462 24.56 5.60 15.28
N ALA A 463 24.93 5.51 13.99
CA ALA A 463 24.21 4.74 12.98
C ALA A 463 23.88 3.29 13.39
N LEU A 464 24.79 2.64 14.13
CA LEU A 464 24.57 1.29 14.65
C LEU A 464 23.47 1.25 15.71
N GLN A 465 23.38 2.25 16.58
CA GLN A 465 22.36 2.34 17.62
C GLN A 465 20.98 2.55 16.97
N MET A 466 20.87 3.46 16.03
CA MET A 466 19.66 3.69 15.25
C MET A 466 19.22 2.42 14.51
N LEU A 467 20.14 1.71 13.83
CA LEU A 467 19.84 0.44 13.17
C LEU A 467 19.27 -0.59 14.15
N LEU A 468 19.90 -0.77 15.31
CA LEU A 468 19.45 -1.74 16.32
C LEU A 468 18.08 -1.34 16.89
N ARG A 469 17.85 -0.06 17.15
CA ARG A 469 16.56 0.47 17.61
C ARG A 469 15.45 0.18 16.58
N ARG A 470 15.68 0.52 15.32
CA ARG A 470 14.71 0.30 14.23
C ARG A 470 14.45 -1.19 13.97
N LEU A 471 15.48 -2.03 14.02
CA LEU A 471 15.30 -3.49 13.95
C LEU A 471 14.47 -4.01 15.13
N TYR A 472 14.72 -3.52 16.34
CA TYR A 472 13.94 -3.88 17.52
C TYR A 472 12.46 -3.50 17.34
N GLN A 473 12.18 -2.28 16.88
CA GLN A 473 10.83 -1.81 16.60
C GLN A 473 10.15 -2.67 15.54
N MET A 474 10.80 -2.92 14.42
CA MET A 474 10.26 -3.71 13.32
C MET A 474 9.93 -5.16 13.71
N LEU A 475 10.69 -5.75 14.64
CA LEU A 475 10.59 -7.18 14.98
C LEU A 475 9.85 -7.43 16.30
N LEU A 476 10.05 -6.60 17.31
CA LEU A 476 9.66 -6.90 18.68
C LEU A 476 8.86 -5.80 19.37
N SER A 477 8.76 -4.60 18.81
CA SER A 477 8.00 -3.52 19.41
C SER A 477 7.10 -2.87 18.34
N PRO A 478 5.79 -3.12 18.34
CA PRO A 478 4.87 -2.51 17.39
C PRO A 478 4.56 -1.04 17.72
N GLU A 479 5.41 -0.38 18.47
CA GLU A 479 5.36 1.05 18.75
C GLU A 479 6.73 1.69 18.51
N GLY A 480 6.79 3.03 18.43
CA GLY A 480 8.03 3.80 18.32
C GLY A 480 7.86 5.09 17.52
N LYS A 481 8.84 5.98 17.67
CA LYS A 481 8.80 7.31 17.03
C LYS A 481 9.33 7.31 15.60
N ASP A 482 10.18 6.35 15.23
CA ASP A 482 10.88 6.35 13.95
C ASP A 482 10.15 5.67 12.82
N MET A 483 9.28 4.72 13.13
CA MET A 483 8.49 4.00 12.14
C MET A 483 7.06 4.49 12.24
N LEU A 484 6.64 5.25 11.24
CA LEU A 484 5.24 5.65 11.11
C LEU A 484 4.36 4.42 10.92
N HIS A 485 3.16 4.46 11.48
CA HIS A 485 2.18 3.39 11.32
C HIS A 485 2.68 2.01 11.77
N ILE A 486 3.52 1.94 12.77
CA ILE A 486 4.17 0.71 13.21
C ILE A 486 3.18 -0.41 13.47
N CYS A 487 2.10 -0.12 14.20
CA CYS A 487 1.10 -1.14 14.48
C CYS A 487 0.43 -1.67 13.21
N MET A 488 0.20 -0.80 12.23
CA MET A 488 -0.37 -1.15 10.94
C MET A 488 0.63 -1.90 10.08
N ALA A 489 1.87 -1.41 9.98
CA ALA A 489 2.90 -1.92 9.08
C ALA A 489 3.91 -2.86 9.77
N TRP A 490 3.63 -3.30 10.99
CA TRP A 490 4.54 -4.13 11.78
C TRP A 490 4.83 -5.47 11.11
N GLY A 491 6.15 -5.78 10.96
CA GLY A 491 6.62 -7.02 10.36
C GLY A 491 6.36 -8.28 11.17
N SER A 492 5.99 -8.14 12.45
CA SER A 492 5.77 -9.23 13.39
C SER A 492 7.05 -9.89 13.93
N SER A 493 6.99 -10.34 15.16
CA SER A 493 8.04 -11.16 15.78
C SER A 493 8.26 -12.53 15.10
N LEU A 494 7.36 -12.94 14.20
CA LEU A 494 7.58 -14.06 13.29
C LEU A 494 8.81 -13.85 12.40
N MET A 495 9.13 -12.59 12.06
CA MET A 495 10.32 -12.22 11.29
C MET A 495 11.64 -12.41 12.09
N LEU A 496 11.58 -12.58 13.39
CA LEU A 496 12.69 -13.03 14.24
C LEU A 496 12.63 -14.54 14.49
N TYR A 497 11.43 -15.06 14.79
CA TYR A 497 11.25 -16.49 15.09
C TYR A 497 11.69 -17.39 13.93
N LEU A 498 11.30 -17.07 12.70
CA LEU A 498 11.66 -17.86 11.51
C LEU A 498 13.18 -17.92 11.26
N PRO A 499 13.95 -16.82 11.20
CA PRO A 499 15.41 -16.86 11.10
C PRO A 499 16.08 -17.64 12.22
N VAL A 500 15.59 -17.55 13.47
CA VAL A 500 16.13 -18.36 14.58
C VAL A 500 15.89 -19.85 14.34
N VAL A 501 14.69 -20.25 13.91
CA VAL A 501 14.40 -21.64 13.54
C VAL A 501 15.33 -22.12 12.41
N MET A 502 15.57 -21.27 11.41
CA MET A 502 16.49 -21.56 10.31
C MET A 502 17.93 -21.76 10.81
N LEU A 503 18.40 -20.86 11.66
CA LEU A 503 19.73 -20.94 12.28
C LEU A 503 19.90 -22.22 13.09
N LEU A 504 18.95 -22.54 13.97
CA LEU A 504 18.98 -23.77 14.75
C LEU A 504 18.95 -25.03 13.87
N SER A 505 18.24 -24.98 12.75
CA SER A 505 18.25 -26.05 11.74
C SER A 505 19.63 -26.22 11.10
N VAL A 506 20.31 -25.11 10.76
CA VAL A 506 21.65 -25.12 10.18
C VAL A 506 22.67 -25.67 11.21
N LEU A 507 22.56 -25.26 12.47
CA LEU A 507 23.38 -25.74 13.58
C LEU A 507 23.12 -27.22 13.93
N GLY A 508 22.14 -27.88 13.28
CA GLY A 508 21.91 -29.31 13.40
C GLY A 508 21.15 -29.76 14.63
N PHE A 509 20.34 -28.89 15.23
CA PHE A 509 19.50 -29.23 16.38
C PHE A 509 18.58 -30.41 16.08
N ALA A 510 18.39 -31.31 17.05
CA ALA A 510 17.89 -32.66 16.84
C ALA A 510 16.50 -32.76 16.15
N LEU A 511 15.56 -31.87 16.52
CA LEU A 511 14.22 -31.85 15.95
C LEU A 511 14.14 -31.15 14.59
N LEU A 512 15.12 -30.29 14.27
CA LEU A 512 15.13 -29.41 13.12
C LEU A 512 16.04 -29.92 12.00
N LYS A 513 16.50 -31.19 12.09
CA LYS A 513 17.33 -31.80 11.02
C LYS A 513 16.57 -31.85 9.70
N ARG A 514 17.23 -31.42 8.66
CA ARG A 514 16.69 -31.40 7.30
C ARG A 514 16.89 -32.76 6.60
N ASP A 515 15.95 -33.12 5.76
CA ASP A 515 16.08 -34.26 4.88
C ASP A 515 16.83 -33.84 3.61
N GLY A 516 18.02 -34.38 3.41
CA GLY A 516 18.83 -34.06 2.22
C GLY A 516 18.19 -34.47 0.88
N ARG A 517 17.23 -35.40 0.91
CA ARG A 517 16.50 -35.84 -0.29
C ARG A 517 15.40 -34.86 -0.74
N ARG A 518 14.93 -34.00 0.17
CA ARG A 518 13.84 -33.04 -0.06
C ARG A 518 14.36 -31.63 -0.35
N ARG A 519 15.55 -31.49 -0.89
CA ARG A 519 16.10 -30.16 -1.19
C ARG A 519 15.54 -29.65 -2.50
N ALA A 520 15.17 -28.37 -2.52
CA ALA A 520 14.96 -27.63 -3.77
C ALA A 520 16.15 -27.85 -4.73
N GLY A 521 15.90 -27.88 -6.02
CA GLY A 521 16.95 -28.00 -7.03
C GLY A 521 18.10 -27.04 -6.74
N TYR A 522 19.32 -27.49 -6.94
CA TYR A 522 20.55 -26.72 -6.63
C TYR A 522 20.52 -25.31 -7.23
N SER A 523 20.05 -25.20 -8.47
CA SER A 523 19.98 -23.93 -9.21
C SER A 523 19.01 -22.95 -8.59
N MET A 524 17.82 -23.39 -8.17
CA MET A 524 16.82 -22.52 -7.52
C MET A 524 17.34 -22.03 -6.17
N ARG A 525 17.99 -22.87 -5.40
CA ARG A 525 18.58 -22.48 -4.11
C ARG A 525 19.70 -21.45 -4.31
N LYS A 526 20.56 -21.66 -5.30
CA LYS A 526 21.64 -20.71 -5.63
C LYS A 526 21.04 -19.37 -6.05
N ALA A 527 20.02 -19.38 -6.89
CA ALA A 527 19.32 -18.16 -7.31
C ALA A 527 18.68 -17.45 -6.11
N ALA A 528 17.94 -18.18 -5.26
CA ALA A 528 17.29 -17.62 -4.09
C ALA A 528 18.29 -16.96 -3.11
N ASN A 529 19.40 -17.63 -2.82
CA ASN A 529 20.43 -17.06 -1.94
C ASN A 529 21.10 -15.84 -2.56
N LEU A 530 21.40 -15.86 -3.86
CA LEU A 530 22.04 -14.74 -4.54
C LEU A 530 21.13 -13.50 -4.59
N ILE A 531 19.81 -13.67 -4.62
CA ILE A 531 18.84 -12.58 -4.57
C ILE A 531 18.62 -12.12 -3.13
N PHE A 532 18.42 -13.06 -2.21
CA PHE A 532 18.01 -12.75 -0.83
C PHE A 532 19.07 -11.95 -0.05
N TRP A 533 20.33 -12.39 -0.05
CA TRP A 533 21.34 -11.75 0.79
C TRP A 533 21.68 -10.31 0.39
N PRO A 534 21.90 -9.98 -0.91
CA PRO A 534 22.09 -8.58 -1.28
C PRO A 534 20.82 -7.75 -1.08
N PHE A 535 19.64 -8.31 -1.31
CA PHE A 535 18.38 -7.61 -1.05
C PHE A 535 18.21 -7.31 0.44
N LEU A 536 18.56 -8.25 1.33
CA LEU A 536 18.60 -8.02 2.77
C LEU A 536 19.58 -6.88 3.13
N ALA A 537 20.75 -6.86 2.51
CA ALA A 537 21.73 -5.78 2.73
C ALA A 537 21.17 -4.41 2.28
N VAL A 538 20.49 -4.32 1.13
CA VAL A 538 19.82 -3.10 0.69
C VAL A 538 18.76 -2.64 1.70
N ASN A 539 17.96 -3.55 2.25
CA ASN A 539 16.97 -3.20 3.27
C ASN A 539 17.63 -2.74 4.59
N ILE A 540 18.73 -3.36 5.01
CA ILE A 540 19.49 -2.92 6.19
C ILE A 540 20.07 -1.51 5.98
N ILE A 541 20.63 -1.25 4.80
CA ILE A 541 21.14 0.09 4.44
C ILE A 541 19.98 1.09 4.43
N SER A 542 18.83 0.73 3.88
CA SER A 542 17.65 1.60 3.86
C SER A 542 17.15 1.95 5.26
N LEU A 543 17.26 1.04 6.24
CA LEU A 543 16.95 1.33 7.64
C LEU A 543 17.82 2.42 8.26
N VAL A 544 18.99 2.67 7.70
CA VAL A 544 19.92 3.72 8.18
C VAL A 544 19.80 4.98 7.35
N MET A 545 19.63 4.86 6.05
CA MET A 545 19.76 5.98 5.10
C MET A 545 18.45 6.77 4.86
N LEU A 546 17.29 6.14 5.05
CA LEU A 546 16.01 6.81 4.80
C LEU A 546 15.63 7.72 5.96
N TYR A 547 15.20 8.94 5.64
CA TYR A 547 14.76 9.95 6.63
C TYR A 547 13.63 9.41 7.48
N GLN A 548 12.58 8.96 6.85
CA GLN A 548 11.41 8.42 7.49
C GLN A 548 11.24 6.98 7.04
N ILE A 549 11.05 6.08 8.00
CA ILE A 549 10.88 4.66 7.71
C ILE A 549 9.47 4.27 8.07
N ASP A 550 8.79 3.75 7.07
CA ASP A 550 7.49 3.14 7.20
C ASP A 550 7.63 1.63 6.98
N GLY A 551 7.05 0.83 7.86
CA GLY A 551 7.16 -0.63 7.79
C GLY A 551 6.61 -1.25 6.50
N ASN A 552 5.75 -0.55 5.77
CA ASN A 552 5.23 -0.94 4.46
C ASN A 552 6.34 -1.06 3.37
N TYR A 553 7.48 -0.38 3.50
CA TYR A 553 8.60 -0.53 2.57
C TYR A 553 9.23 -1.93 2.62
N PHE A 554 9.01 -2.68 3.70
CA PHE A 554 9.60 -3.99 3.94
C PHE A 554 8.69 -5.18 3.59
N MET A 555 7.51 -4.97 3.01
CA MET A 555 6.56 -6.04 2.67
C MET A 555 7.21 -7.18 1.87
N LEU A 556 8.05 -6.85 0.88
CA LEU A 556 8.78 -7.85 0.10
C LEU A 556 9.81 -8.59 0.95
N LEU A 557 10.54 -7.89 1.84
CA LEU A 557 11.50 -8.50 2.75
C LEU A 557 10.78 -9.48 3.70
N TYR A 558 9.66 -9.07 4.29
CA TYR A 558 8.84 -9.96 5.12
C TYR A 558 8.46 -11.23 4.36
N THR A 559 7.98 -11.08 3.12
CA THR A 559 7.62 -12.23 2.28
C THR A 559 8.82 -13.12 1.95
N MET A 560 9.97 -12.57 1.68
CA MET A 560 11.19 -13.36 1.42
C MET A 560 11.67 -14.13 2.66
N ILE A 561 11.60 -13.53 3.85
CA ILE A 561 11.95 -14.18 5.12
C ILE A 561 10.97 -15.35 5.39
N LEU A 562 9.65 -15.10 5.25
CA LEU A 562 8.67 -16.14 5.49
C LEU A 562 8.78 -17.30 4.48
N LEU A 563 9.02 -17.01 3.19
CA LEU A 563 9.23 -18.06 2.17
C LEU A 563 10.47 -18.90 2.52
N SER A 564 11.58 -18.25 2.93
CA SER A 564 12.78 -18.96 3.36
C SER A 564 12.51 -19.84 4.59
N GLY A 565 11.82 -19.34 5.60
CA GLY A 565 11.41 -20.10 6.79
C GLY A 565 10.51 -21.29 6.45
N CYS A 566 9.51 -21.10 5.57
CA CYS A 566 8.62 -22.15 5.08
C CYS A 566 9.38 -23.22 4.28
N GLN A 567 10.39 -22.82 3.49
CA GLN A 567 11.27 -23.77 2.79
C GLN A 567 12.00 -24.67 3.79
N PHE A 568 12.60 -24.11 4.84
CA PHE A 568 13.24 -24.89 5.89
C PHE A 568 12.24 -25.82 6.61
N PHE A 569 11.06 -25.29 6.96
CA PHE A 569 9.99 -26.07 7.57
C PHE A 569 9.56 -27.26 6.73
N SER A 570 9.40 -27.08 5.43
CA SER A 570 9.01 -28.17 4.51
C SER A 570 10.07 -29.28 4.46
N GLU A 571 11.35 -28.93 4.62
CA GLU A 571 12.50 -29.86 4.57
C GLU A 571 12.77 -30.59 5.88
N PHE A 572 12.06 -30.31 6.98
CA PHE A 572 12.29 -31.02 8.24
C PHE A 572 11.98 -32.51 8.12
N LYS A 573 12.96 -33.33 8.51
CA LYS A 573 12.86 -34.79 8.47
C LYS A 573 11.81 -35.34 9.45
N TYR A 574 11.65 -34.71 10.61
CA TYR A 574 10.83 -35.23 11.70
C TYR A 574 9.49 -34.49 11.80
N LYS A 575 8.38 -35.22 11.67
CA LYS A 575 7.02 -34.70 11.88
C LYS A 575 6.87 -34.04 13.28
N LYS A 576 7.57 -34.57 14.30
CA LYS A 576 7.57 -33.97 15.65
C LYS A 576 8.20 -32.56 15.63
N GLY A 577 9.27 -32.35 14.88
CA GLY A 577 9.90 -31.03 14.70
C GLY A 577 8.91 -30.04 14.05
N LYS A 578 8.24 -30.43 12.96
CA LYS A 578 7.20 -29.61 12.31
C LYS A 578 6.08 -29.24 13.30
N ARG A 579 5.58 -30.19 14.11
CA ARG A 579 4.53 -29.93 15.11
C ARG A 579 4.99 -28.97 16.20
N VAL A 580 6.20 -29.09 16.70
CA VAL A 580 6.74 -28.18 17.74
C VAL A 580 6.91 -26.78 17.17
N VAL A 581 7.53 -26.63 16.01
CA VAL A 581 7.71 -25.31 15.35
C VAL A 581 6.37 -24.64 15.08
N PHE A 582 5.42 -25.36 14.50
CA PHE A 582 4.08 -24.84 14.23
C PHE A 582 3.33 -24.50 15.53
N GLY A 583 3.42 -25.37 16.56
CA GLY A 583 2.80 -25.11 17.87
C GLY A 583 3.30 -23.83 18.52
N CYS A 584 4.59 -23.52 18.38
CA CYS A 584 5.17 -22.25 18.84
C CYS A 584 4.76 -21.04 17.97
N MET A 585 4.35 -21.24 16.71
CA MET A 585 3.82 -20.17 15.87
C MET A 585 2.40 -19.76 16.25
N VAL A 586 1.58 -20.68 16.79
CA VAL A 586 0.16 -20.41 17.09
C VAL A 586 -0.05 -19.21 18.02
N PRO A 587 0.67 -19.06 19.15
CA PRO A 587 0.56 -17.85 19.99
C PRO A 587 0.97 -16.56 19.25
N LEU A 588 1.97 -16.64 18.36
CA LEU A 588 2.41 -15.50 17.56
C LEU A 588 1.37 -15.12 16.50
N LEU A 589 0.68 -16.10 15.90
CA LEU A 589 -0.45 -15.86 15.01
C LEU A 589 -1.63 -15.22 15.74
N ALA A 590 -1.90 -15.63 16.98
CA ALA A 590 -2.94 -15.00 17.82
C ALA A 590 -2.57 -13.55 18.17
N LEU A 591 -1.30 -13.27 18.46
CA LEU A 591 -0.80 -11.91 18.67
C LEU A 591 -0.96 -11.05 17.41
N ASN A 592 -0.65 -11.60 16.23
CA ASN A 592 -0.81 -10.90 14.96
C ASN A 592 -2.28 -10.62 14.65
N LEU A 593 -3.19 -11.57 14.93
CA LEU A 593 -4.64 -11.36 14.82
C LEU A 593 -5.09 -10.22 15.74
N PHE A 594 -4.63 -10.22 16.99
CA PHE A 594 -4.91 -9.15 17.93
C PHE A 594 -4.40 -7.79 17.40
N THR A 595 -3.12 -7.73 17.02
CA THR A 595 -2.51 -6.50 16.49
C THR A 595 -3.25 -5.98 15.26
N SER A 596 -3.52 -6.85 14.27
CA SER A 596 -4.26 -6.47 13.07
C SER A 596 -5.68 -6.00 13.34
N SER A 597 -6.31 -6.49 14.41
CA SER A 597 -7.68 -6.12 14.74
C SER A 597 -7.80 -4.80 15.50
N VAL A 598 -6.87 -4.53 16.41
CA VAL A 598 -7.02 -3.44 17.40
C VAL A 598 -6.16 -2.23 17.12
N THR A 599 -4.99 -2.42 16.51
CA THR A 599 -3.97 -1.37 16.38
C THR A 599 -3.87 -0.77 14.99
N CYS A 600 -4.84 -1.00 14.13
CA CYS A 600 -4.92 -0.30 12.86
C CYS A 600 -5.45 1.12 13.06
N TRP A 601 -5.00 2.05 12.24
CA TRP A 601 -5.32 3.46 12.28
C TRP A 601 -6.80 3.79 12.29
N ALA A 602 -7.56 3.09 11.51
CA ALA A 602 -8.99 3.25 11.55
C ALA A 602 -9.55 2.30 12.60
N TRP A 603 -9.34 2.58 13.81
CA TRP A 603 -10.02 1.96 14.93
C TRP A 603 -11.15 1.05 14.49
N CYS A 604 -11.03 -0.17 14.49
CA CYS A 604 -12.04 -1.16 14.12
C CYS A 604 -13.53 -0.81 14.39
N ALA A 605 -13.82 0.43 14.72
CA ALA A 605 -15.17 0.95 14.92
C ALA A 605 -16.08 0.67 13.73
N GLY A 606 -15.50 0.65 12.53
CA GLY A 606 -16.20 0.31 11.30
C GLY A 606 -16.48 -1.16 11.08
N PHE A 607 -16.00 -2.02 11.93
CA PHE A 607 -16.16 -3.46 11.81
C PHE A 607 -17.44 -3.98 12.48
N THR A 608 -18.55 -3.25 12.40
CA THR A 608 -19.81 -3.66 13.00
C THR A 608 -20.98 -3.51 12.04
N PRO A 609 -21.99 -4.40 12.09
CA PRO A 609 -23.17 -4.33 11.24
C PRO A 609 -23.97 -3.01 11.38
N VAL A 610 -23.74 -2.24 12.41
CA VAL A 610 -24.35 -0.91 12.63
C VAL A 610 -24.16 0.01 11.45
N GLN A 611 -23.06 -0.15 10.70
CA GLN A 611 -22.77 0.61 9.48
C GLN A 611 -23.78 0.40 8.36
N VAL A 612 -24.47 -0.73 8.34
CA VAL A 612 -25.54 -0.99 7.39
C VAL A 612 -26.66 0.03 7.49
N VAL A 613 -26.90 0.52 8.70
CA VAL A 613 -27.96 1.50 9.01
C VAL A 613 -27.49 2.92 8.73
N ASN A 614 -26.22 3.20 8.95
CA ASN A 614 -25.65 4.53 8.75
C ASN A 614 -24.95 4.65 7.40
N LYS A 615 -25.69 5.07 6.38
CA LYS A 615 -25.19 5.27 5.02
C LYS A 615 -24.05 6.30 4.93
N GLY A 616 -23.97 7.24 5.87
CA GLY A 616 -22.89 8.22 5.94
C GLY A 616 -21.50 7.60 6.05
N TYR A 617 -21.35 6.40 6.60
CA TYR A 617 -20.04 5.72 6.68
C TYR A 617 -19.47 5.26 5.34
N VAL A 618 -20.26 5.21 4.28
CA VAL A 618 -19.81 4.78 2.94
C VAL A 618 -19.61 5.92 1.98
N ASP A 619 -19.99 7.12 2.35
CA ASP A 619 -19.83 8.36 1.58
C ASP A 619 -18.99 9.34 2.40
N HIS A 620 -17.69 9.32 2.17
CA HIS A 620 -16.74 10.14 2.93
C HIS A 620 -16.91 11.63 2.64
N GLU A 621 -17.24 12.00 1.42
CA GLU A 621 -17.49 13.40 1.05
C GLU A 621 -18.73 13.93 1.77
N ALA A 622 -19.80 13.14 1.80
CA ALA A 622 -21.00 13.50 2.55
C ALA A 622 -20.74 13.61 4.06
N GLN A 623 -19.86 12.76 4.61
CA GLN A 623 -19.46 12.85 6.02
C GLN A 623 -18.68 14.13 6.32
N ASP A 624 -17.73 14.47 5.47
CA ASP A 624 -16.90 15.67 5.63
C ASP A 624 -17.76 16.92 5.49
N LYS A 625 -18.69 16.93 4.53
CA LYS A 625 -19.68 17.97 4.35
C LYS A 625 -20.57 18.13 5.60
N GLU A 626 -21.16 17.02 6.08
CA GLU A 626 -21.99 17.04 7.28
C GLU A 626 -21.22 17.54 8.49
N TRP A 627 -19.97 17.10 8.64
CA TRP A 627 -19.11 17.51 9.75
C TRP A 627 -18.81 19.01 9.75
N LEU A 628 -18.52 19.62 8.60
CA LEU A 628 -18.25 21.04 8.48
C LEU A 628 -19.52 21.88 8.58
N VAL A 629 -20.57 21.52 7.86
CA VAL A 629 -21.83 22.26 7.82
C VAL A 629 -22.52 22.23 9.18
N SER A 630 -22.52 21.09 9.88
CA SER A 630 -23.09 21.00 11.24
C SER A 630 -22.37 21.88 12.26
N ARG A 631 -21.16 22.34 11.96
CA ARG A 631 -20.38 23.29 12.75
C ARG A 631 -20.49 24.73 12.26
N GLY A 632 -21.42 25.03 11.36
CA GLY A 632 -21.68 26.36 10.86
C GLY A 632 -20.78 26.83 9.72
N ASN A 633 -20.09 25.92 9.02
CA ASN A 633 -19.23 26.24 7.86
C ASN A 633 -19.93 25.99 6.52
N GLU A 634 -21.21 26.31 6.42
CA GLU A 634 -22.02 26.03 5.23
C GLU A 634 -21.58 26.87 4.03
N THR A 635 -21.32 28.16 4.23
CA THR A 635 -20.93 29.06 3.15
C THR A 635 -19.57 28.68 2.58
N LEU A 636 -18.60 28.36 3.46
CA LEU A 636 -17.26 27.91 3.05
C LEU A 636 -17.34 26.65 2.18
N TRP A 637 -18.11 25.67 2.63
CA TRP A 637 -18.30 24.44 1.86
C TRP A 637 -18.95 24.71 0.51
N MET A 638 -20.04 25.47 0.46
CA MET A 638 -20.76 25.77 -0.78
C MET A 638 -19.87 26.46 -1.82
N ILE A 639 -19.01 27.39 -1.40
CA ILE A 639 -18.09 28.07 -2.31
C ILE A 639 -17.11 27.09 -2.92
N LEU A 640 -16.50 26.23 -2.10
CA LEU A 640 -15.46 25.29 -2.58
C LEU A 640 -16.04 24.09 -3.35
N GLU A 641 -17.25 23.64 -2.99
CA GLU A 641 -17.98 22.60 -3.73
C GLU A 641 -18.44 23.06 -5.12
N ALA A 642 -18.65 24.38 -5.30
CA ALA A 642 -19.16 24.94 -6.57
C ALA A 642 -18.23 24.69 -7.77
N ASN A 643 -16.92 24.49 -7.54
CA ASN A 643 -15.98 24.24 -8.62
C ASN A 643 -14.83 23.33 -8.18
N PRO A 644 -14.80 22.05 -8.62
CA PRO A 644 -13.71 21.11 -8.33
C PRO A 644 -12.33 21.55 -8.85
N GLU A 645 -12.29 22.52 -9.76
CA GLU A 645 -11.03 23.04 -10.30
C GLU A 645 -10.40 24.12 -9.41
N TYR A 646 -11.09 24.63 -8.39
CA TYR A 646 -10.49 25.57 -7.45
C TYR A 646 -9.24 24.99 -6.81
N ARG A 647 -8.24 25.83 -6.66
CA ARG A 647 -6.96 25.53 -6.02
C ARG A 647 -6.87 26.26 -4.69
N VAL A 648 -6.77 25.50 -3.62
CA VAL A 648 -6.83 26.00 -2.24
C VAL A 648 -5.54 25.66 -1.51
N ILE A 649 -4.99 26.64 -0.79
CA ILE A 649 -3.95 26.41 0.21
C ILE A 649 -4.62 26.42 1.59
N ALA A 650 -4.51 25.32 2.33
CA ALA A 650 -5.16 25.14 3.62
C ALA A 650 -4.15 25.23 4.78
N PHE A 651 -4.34 26.21 5.65
CA PHE A 651 -3.68 26.31 6.95
C PHE A 651 -4.52 25.53 7.98
N GLY A 652 -4.26 24.24 8.12
CA GLY A 652 -5.10 23.36 8.94
C GLY A 652 -4.43 22.05 9.32
N ALA A 653 -5.11 21.30 10.18
CA ALA A 653 -4.64 20.00 10.64
C ALA A 653 -4.52 19.01 9.47
N HIS A 654 -3.29 18.75 9.04
CA HIS A 654 -2.99 17.84 7.94
C HIS A 654 -3.18 16.38 8.37
N PRO A 655 -3.82 15.51 7.57
CA PRO A 655 -4.43 15.72 6.25
C PRO A 655 -5.91 16.14 6.30
N TYR A 656 -6.50 16.33 7.47
CA TYR A 656 -7.93 16.59 7.65
C TYR A 656 -8.40 17.91 7.02
N CYS A 657 -7.50 18.87 6.82
CA CYS A 657 -7.83 20.13 6.13
C CYS A 657 -7.97 19.97 4.59
N LEU A 658 -7.74 18.77 4.05
CA LEU A 658 -7.79 18.49 2.60
C LEU A 658 -9.16 17.99 2.12
N GLN A 659 -10.19 18.03 2.96
CA GLN A 659 -11.49 17.38 2.78
C GLN A 659 -12.41 18.00 1.72
N PHE A 660 -12.12 19.19 1.23
CA PHE A 660 -12.96 19.86 0.22
C PHE A 660 -12.87 19.16 -1.15
N PRO A 661 -13.95 19.12 -1.93
CA PRO A 661 -14.01 18.48 -3.24
C PRO A 661 -13.34 19.32 -4.33
N CYS A 662 -12.15 19.83 -4.08
CA CYS A 662 -11.35 20.64 -4.99
C CYS A 662 -9.85 20.36 -4.78
N LYS A 663 -8.96 21.06 -5.52
CA LYS A 663 -7.51 20.84 -5.44
C LYS A 663 -6.92 21.56 -4.23
N VAL A 664 -6.95 20.91 -3.07
CA VAL A 664 -6.42 21.43 -1.81
C VAL A 664 -5.03 20.89 -1.54
N GLN A 665 -4.09 21.75 -1.20
CA GLN A 665 -2.82 21.41 -0.55
C GLN A 665 -2.74 22.07 0.82
N SER A 666 -2.09 21.43 1.77
CA SER A 666 -1.92 22.04 3.10
C SER A 666 -0.65 22.88 3.18
N TYR A 667 -0.63 23.82 4.13
CA TYR A 667 0.59 24.52 4.50
C TYR A 667 1.73 23.53 4.85
N LYS A 668 1.40 22.39 5.46
CA LYS A 668 2.35 21.32 5.76
C LYS A 668 2.91 20.63 4.50
N ASP A 669 2.17 20.57 3.40
CA ASP A 669 2.70 20.09 2.11
C ASP A 669 3.85 20.97 1.61
N ILE A 670 3.80 22.27 1.93
CA ILE A 670 4.82 23.24 1.51
C ILE A 670 6.03 23.17 2.46
N THR A 671 5.80 23.08 3.77
CA THR A 671 6.84 23.18 4.80
C THR A 671 7.48 21.85 5.19
N ALA A 672 6.90 20.71 4.80
CA ALA A 672 7.47 19.39 5.08
C ALA A 672 8.73 19.09 4.24
N PRO A 673 9.52 18.08 4.63
CA PRO A 673 10.77 17.74 3.93
C PRO A 673 10.63 17.43 2.43
N TRP A 674 9.44 17.06 1.97
CA TRP A 674 9.10 16.81 0.56
C TRP A 674 8.41 17.99 -0.14
N GLY A 675 8.28 19.11 0.56
CA GLY A 675 7.86 20.39 0.02
C GLY A 675 9.05 21.32 -0.29
N ASN A 676 8.81 22.63 -0.18
CA ASN A 676 9.84 23.65 -0.28
C ASN A 676 9.55 24.78 0.71
N VAL A 677 10.23 24.78 1.84
CA VAL A 677 10.03 25.77 2.92
C VAL A 677 10.40 27.20 2.49
N GLU A 678 11.27 27.37 1.49
CA GLU A 678 11.65 28.71 1.00
C GLU A 678 10.46 29.49 0.46
N LEU A 679 9.41 28.80 0.01
CA LEU A 679 8.19 29.42 -0.53
C LEU A 679 7.35 30.15 0.54
N VAL A 680 7.61 29.93 1.82
CA VAL A 680 6.90 30.55 2.95
C VAL A 680 7.80 31.42 3.82
N ASN A 681 9.07 31.59 3.45
CA ASN A 681 10.03 32.37 4.22
C ASN A 681 9.71 33.87 4.20
N THR A 682 9.11 34.34 3.12
CA THR A 682 8.67 35.73 2.99
C THR A 682 7.28 35.80 2.35
N PRO A 683 6.49 36.84 2.61
CA PRO A 683 5.22 37.07 1.93
C PRO A 683 5.36 37.14 0.40
N GLU A 684 6.42 37.75 -0.10
CA GLU A 684 6.71 37.87 -1.54
C GLU A 684 6.91 36.48 -2.19
N ALA A 685 7.70 35.62 -1.56
CA ALA A 685 7.90 34.25 -2.05
C ALA A 685 6.60 33.46 -2.06
N PHE A 686 5.76 33.67 -1.07
CA PHE A 686 4.47 32.99 -1.00
C PHE A 686 3.47 33.55 -2.02
N GLU A 687 3.46 34.86 -2.27
CA GLU A 687 2.66 35.48 -3.34
C GLU A 687 3.07 34.96 -4.73
N GLU A 688 4.37 34.87 -5.01
CA GLU A 688 4.90 34.25 -6.24
C GLU A 688 4.45 32.79 -6.35
N TYR A 689 4.50 32.04 -5.25
CA TYR A 689 4.02 30.67 -5.25
C TYR A 689 2.50 30.56 -5.47
N MET A 690 1.69 31.43 -4.86
CA MET A 690 0.25 31.50 -5.12
C MET A 690 -0.07 31.80 -6.58
N GLU A 691 0.72 32.64 -7.23
CA GLU A 691 0.60 32.91 -8.68
C GLU A 691 0.93 31.67 -9.50
N TYR A 692 2.07 31.04 -9.25
CA TYR A 692 2.48 29.79 -9.91
C TYR A 692 1.45 28.69 -9.76
N SER A 693 1.00 28.44 -8.53
CA SER A 693 0.03 27.40 -8.19
C SER A 693 -1.38 27.72 -8.67
N LYS A 694 -1.61 28.95 -9.17
CA LYS A 694 -2.94 29.47 -9.53
C LYS A 694 -3.92 29.31 -8.38
N THR A 695 -3.48 29.63 -7.17
CA THR A 695 -4.32 29.55 -5.96
C THR A 695 -5.51 30.50 -6.10
N ASP A 696 -6.72 29.96 -5.92
CA ASP A 696 -7.97 30.73 -5.91
C ASP A 696 -8.32 31.20 -4.49
N TYR A 697 -8.14 30.29 -3.51
CA TYR A 697 -8.54 30.56 -2.13
C TYR A 697 -7.46 30.12 -1.13
N ILE A 698 -7.45 30.79 0.00
CA ILE A 698 -6.75 30.38 1.22
C ILE A 698 -7.81 30.01 2.24
N TYR A 699 -7.71 28.81 2.81
CA TYR A 699 -8.52 28.32 3.91
C TYR A 699 -7.67 28.23 5.18
N ALA A 700 -8.18 28.67 6.33
CA ALA A 700 -7.46 28.55 7.59
C ALA A 700 -8.38 28.11 8.74
N GLN A 701 -7.88 27.19 9.54
CA GLN A 701 -8.52 26.74 10.79
C GLN A 701 -7.96 27.51 11.99
N ALA A 702 -8.81 28.12 12.78
CA ALA A 702 -8.38 28.93 13.92
C ALA A 702 -7.56 28.14 14.95
N ASN A 703 -7.98 26.90 15.26
CA ASN A 703 -7.25 26.03 16.19
C ASN A 703 -5.82 25.77 15.71
N TYR A 704 -5.64 25.62 14.41
CA TYR A 704 -4.34 25.40 13.80
C TYR A 704 -3.44 26.63 13.91
N LEU A 705 -3.98 27.82 13.64
CA LEU A 705 -3.24 29.07 13.72
C LEU A 705 -2.86 29.45 15.16
N GLY A 706 -3.57 28.92 16.15
CA GLY A 706 -3.32 29.19 17.58
C GLY A 706 -2.34 28.21 18.25
N GLU A 707 -1.82 27.20 17.55
CA GLU A 707 -0.85 26.26 18.10
C GLU A 707 0.58 26.84 18.11
N ASP A 708 1.39 26.49 19.10
CA ASP A 708 2.75 27.04 19.29
C ASP A 708 3.68 26.85 18.07
N ASN A 709 3.51 25.76 17.35
CA ASN A 709 4.32 25.45 16.16
C ASN A 709 3.89 26.25 14.91
N TRP A 710 2.86 27.08 15.00
CA TRP A 710 2.20 27.71 13.86
C TRP A 710 2.21 29.24 13.91
N ALA A 711 2.98 29.82 14.83
CA ALA A 711 3.20 31.24 14.91
C ALA A 711 3.55 31.86 13.54
N TRP A 712 4.42 31.20 12.81
CA TRP A 712 4.84 31.61 11.48
C TRP A 712 3.70 31.64 10.46
N SER A 713 2.83 30.63 10.44
CA SER A 713 1.71 30.55 9.50
C SER A 713 0.68 31.64 9.75
N TYR A 714 0.44 31.99 11.02
CA TYR A 714 -0.43 33.10 11.38
C TYR A 714 0.15 34.44 10.93
N GLY A 715 1.44 34.71 11.19
CA GLY A 715 2.13 35.91 10.77
C GLY A 715 2.12 36.10 9.27
N LEU A 716 2.41 35.05 8.53
CA LEU A 716 2.39 35.04 7.05
C LEU A 716 0.97 35.38 6.52
N LEU A 717 -0.08 34.73 7.05
CA LEU A 717 -1.45 34.97 6.61
C LEU A 717 -1.88 36.42 6.94
N ARG A 718 -1.53 36.90 8.12
CA ARG A 718 -1.79 38.28 8.56
C ARG A 718 -1.13 39.31 7.64
N GLU A 719 0.13 39.06 7.25
CA GLU A 719 0.86 39.96 6.34
C GLU A 719 0.25 39.99 4.93
N LEU A 720 -0.19 38.84 4.40
CA LEU A 720 -0.88 38.76 3.11
C LEU A 720 -2.19 39.54 3.10
N ILE A 721 -2.96 39.48 4.21
CA ILE A 721 -4.18 40.29 4.37
C ILE A 721 -3.85 41.76 4.43
N ALA A 722 -2.82 42.15 5.19
CA ALA A 722 -2.39 43.52 5.33
C ALA A 722 -1.92 44.15 4.02
N ARG A 723 -1.31 43.37 3.14
CA ARG A 723 -0.85 43.78 1.80
C ARG A 723 -2.00 43.87 0.79
N GLY A 724 -3.20 43.41 1.15
CA GLY A 724 -4.33 43.34 0.24
C GLY A 724 -4.23 42.23 -0.81
N SER A 725 -3.40 41.21 -0.58
CA SER A 725 -3.28 40.03 -1.44
C SER A 725 -4.45 39.07 -1.33
N ILE A 726 -5.30 39.25 -0.29
CA ILE A 726 -6.50 38.45 0.00
C ILE A 726 -7.71 39.35 0.10
N THR A 727 -8.77 38.96 -0.61
CA THR A 727 -10.08 39.64 -0.63
C THR A 727 -11.22 38.67 -0.33
N ASP A 728 -12.47 39.16 -0.32
CA ASP A 728 -13.68 38.36 -0.10
C ASP A 728 -13.57 37.46 1.15
N CYS A 729 -13.09 38.04 2.26
CA CYS A 729 -12.82 37.32 3.49
C CYS A 729 -14.12 36.87 4.17
N ILE A 730 -14.23 35.58 4.43
CA ILE A 730 -15.38 34.96 5.12
C ILE A 730 -14.87 34.29 6.39
N TYR A 731 -15.59 34.48 7.47
CA TYR A 731 -15.31 33.91 8.80
C TYR A 731 -16.51 33.12 9.27
N GLU A 732 -16.35 31.82 9.47
CA GLU A 732 -17.41 30.97 9.99
C GLU A 732 -16.85 30.00 11.05
N TRP A 733 -17.39 30.08 12.26
CA TRP A 733 -17.09 29.16 13.35
C TRP A 733 -15.60 28.86 13.56
N GLY A 734 -14.77 29.90 13.54
CA GLY A 734 -13.33 29.80 13.74
C GLY A 734 -12.55 29.34 12.53
N ASN A 735 -13.18 29.26 11.36
CA ASN A 735 -12.52 29.05 10.10
C ASN A 735 -12.58 30.30 9.22
N PHE A 736 -11.56 30.45 8.39
CA PHE A 736 -11.39 31.55 7.46
C PHE A 736 -11.33 31.02 6.03
N LEU A 737 -11.96 31.71 5.12
CA LEU A 737 -11.78 31.54 3.69
C LEU A 737 -11.55 32.93 3.06
N GLY A 738 -10.44 33.11 2.37
CA GLY A 738 -10.13 34.34 1.63
C GLY A 738 -9.79 34.02 0.18
N ARG A 739 -10.29 34.83 -0.74
CA ARG A 739 -9.98 34.71 -2.15
C ARG A 739 -8.67 35.43 -2.46
N ARG A 740 -7.80 34.85 -3.26
CA ARG A 740 -6.60 35.55 -3.76
C ARG A 740 -7.02 36.73 -4.63
N ALA A 741 -6.52 37.91 -4.34
CA ALA A 741 -6.69 39.09 -5.18
C ALA A 741 -5.73 39.03 -6.39
N GLU A 742 -6.23 39.28 -7.59
CA GLU A 742 -5.37 39.38 -8.79
C GLU A 742 -4.48 40.62 -8.76
N THR A 743 -4.98 41.67 -8.13
CA THR A 743 -4.26 42.91 -7.84
C THR A 743 -4.54 43.31 -6.41
N PRO A 744 -3.56 43.86 -5.64
CA PRO A 744 -3.79 44.25 -4.27
C PRO A 744 -5.01 45.16 -4.11
N ILE A 745 -5.87 44.85 -3.13
CA ILE A 745 -7.05 45.65 -2.82
C ILE A 745 -6.66 47.00 -2.16
N PRO A 746 -7.56 47.99 -2.13
CA PRO A 746 -7.31 49.27 -1.45
C PRO A 746 -6.88 49.09 0.01
N ALA A 747 -5.92 49.92 0.45
CA ALA A 747 -5.33 49.83 1.79
C ALA A 747 -6.36 49.95 2.91
N GLU A 748 -7.44 50.75 2.72
CA GLU A 748 -8.52 50.83 3.71
C GLU A 748 -9.31 49.53 3.86
N GLU A 749 -9.58 48.86 2.76
CA GLU A 749 -10.24 47.54 2.74
C GLU A 749 -9.34 46.45 3.33
N ALA A 750 -8.04 46.47 2.99
CA ALA A 750 -7.07 45.55 3.57
C ALA A 750 -6.93 45.71 5.08
N ALA A 751 -6.91 46.97 5.56
CA ALA A 751 -6.85 47.25 6.98
C ALA A 751 -8.13 46.77 7.73
N GLU A 752 -9.29 46.90 7.13
CA GLU A 752 -10.53 46.40 7.71
C GLU A 752 -10.58 44.85 7.73
N ASN A 753 -10.17 44.19 6.65
CA ASN A 753 -10.04 42.75 6.61
C ASN A 753 -9.06 42.24 7.69
N LEU A 754 -7.95 42.91 7.86
CA LEU A 754 -6.97 42.59 8.90
C LEU A 754 -7.54 42.77 10.30
N ARG A 755 -8.25 43.86 10.54
CA ARG A 755 -8.92 44.11 11.84
C ARG A 755 -9.91 43.02 12.19
N ILE A 756 -10.73 42.61 11.23
CA ILE A 756 -11.71 41.49 11.39
C ILE A 756 -10.99 40.18 11.64
N PHE A 757 -9.92 39.92 10.90
CA PHE A 757 -9.11 38.71 11.07
C PHE A 757 -8.50 38.64 12.46
N ASP A 758 -7.87 39.69 12.93
CA ASP A 758 -7.26 39.77 14.26
C ASP A 758 -8.33 39.60 15.37
N GLU A 759 -9.52 40.22 15.23
CA GLU A 759 -10.62 40.08 16.19
C GLU A 759 -11.16 38.65 16.24
N GLN A 760 -11.28 37.96 15.13
CA GLN A 760 -11.81 36.58 15.06
C GLN A 760 -10.85 35.56 15.67
N TYR A 761 -9.56 35.74 15.51
CA TYR A 761 -8.56 34.77 15.96
C TYR A 761 -7.90 35.10 17.29
N TRP A 762 -8.08 36.32 17.83
CA TRP A 762 -7.49 36.74 19.11
C TRP A 762 -7.88 35.83 20.29
N THR A 763 -9.07 35.29 20.29
CA THR A 763 -9.57 34.41 21.36
C THR A 763 -8.85 33.04 21.35
N TYR A 764 -8.21 32.67 20.27
CA TYR A 764 -7.47 31.40 20.12
C TYR A 764 -5.98 31.55 20.36
N ILE A 765 -5.48 32.81 20.40
CA ILE A 765 -4.07 33.12 20.60
C ILE A 765 -3.96 33.88 21.91
N SER A 766 -3.34 33.28 22.94
CA SER A 766 -3.10 34.02 24.20
C SER A 766 -2.17 35.21 23.93
N GLN A 767 -2.30 36.27 24.72
CA GLN A 767 -1.45 37.45 24.60
C GLN A 767 0.02 37.11 24.74
N GLU A 768 0.37 36.16 25.60
CA GLU A 768 1.74 35.66 25.77
C GLU A 768 2.28 34.98 24.50
N LYS A 769 1.46 34.15 23.85
CA LYS A 769 1.80 33.54 22.56
C LYS A 769 1.97 34.60 21.48
N TRP A 770 1.12 35.59 21.44
CA TRP A 770 1.21 36.67 20.47
C TRP A 770 2.51 37.46 20.63
N GLU A 771 2.90 37.82 21.86
CA GLU A 771 4.13 38.52 22.16
C GLU A 771 5.36 37.65 21.78
N MET A 772 5.33 36.35 22.04
CA MET A 772 6.36 35.42 21.58
C MET A 772 6.46 35.35 20.05
N MET A 773 5.35 35.39 19.36
CA MET A 773 5.31 35.37 17.88
C MET A 773 5.91 36.67 17.30
N GLN A 774 5.60 37.82 17.87
CA GLN A 774 6.20 39.07 17.46
C GLN A 774 7.70 39.14 17.72
N ALA A 775 8.16 38.62 18.85
CA ALA A 775 9.59 38.58 19.21
C ALA A 775 10.40 37.60 18.33
N GLN A 776 9.76 36.65 17.63
CA GLN A 776 10.43 35.75 16.69
C GLN A 776 10.43 36.32 15.25
N ALA A 777 9.58 37.28 14.96
CA ALA A 777 9.52 37.94 13.65
C ALA A 777 10.49 39.12 13.50
N ASP A 778 10.96 39.69 14.63
CA ASP A 778 12.03 40.68 14.71
C ASP A 778 13.42 39.99 14.84
#